data_f95c25eb0e524871afde5ac6649dc080
#
_entry.id   f95c25eb0e524871afde5ac6649dc080
#
_cell.length_a   1.000
_cell.length_b   1.000
_cell.length_c   1.000
_cell.angle_alpha   90.00
_cell.angle_beta   90.00
_cell.angle_gamma   90.00
#
_symmetry.space_group_name_H-M   'P 1'
#
loop_
_entity.id
_entity.type
_entity.pdbx_description
1 polymer ?
#
loop_
_entity_poly.entity_id
_entity_poly.type
_entity_poly.pdbx_seq_one_letter_code
_entity_poly.pdbx_strand_id
1 'polypeptide(L)'
;MTDADFDYEALGLVAGLEIHQQLDTATKLFCACPTELREPEAADHNFTRYLHPTKSELGEIDDAALEESMVDREFEYLAYDTTCLVEEDDEPPGRVDREAMETAMEIGQLMDMNVVDRVNVMRKIVVDGSNTTGFQRSMLVANDGEIATSEGSVGIEDMLLEEESCQRIEETDSGVRFSLDRLGIPLVEIGTKPDISSPEQAREAAERIGMLLRSTGKVKRGLGTIRQDVNVSIAEGARIELKGVQSLDDIDDLVHNEVRRQVELVDIAGKLSERDAAVGEPQDVTEVFEDSEAQSASDAASGQGPRADTDSGVIGNALSDGGEVHAVRLDGFDGLVGREIQPDRRLGTEFSDHAKRHGAGGIFHTDELPAYGVTQDEVEALREAVDAGPEDAVALVADDPQTAELAIEAVVERAHTAMDGVPEETRDALQDGTSRYLRPLPGAARMYPETDVPPVEPDPSEVETPELLTEKVARYESDYGLDSGLAKQVAYGQRWPLFEAVVAEGVDATLAAGVLESTLTELRRDDVAVEHLTDAHLRETLELVDGGDVPREGLEDLLAALAENPDLTAEEAVEQEGLGGVSNDEVREAVVEVVERNADQVESEGMGAFSGLMGECMGALRGKADGDTVSSVLREEIQKRV
;
A
#
# COMPACT_ATOMS: atom_id res chain seq x y z
N MET A 1 12.25 -10.97 -25.80
CA MET A 1 11.11 -11.15 -26.72
C MET A 1 10.21 -9.97 -26.48
N THR A 2 9.81 -9.26 -27.53
CA THR A 2 8.90 -8.10 -27.46
C THR A 2 7.58 -8.54 -26.83
N ASP A 3 6.95 -7.67 -26.00
CA ASP A 3 5.62 -7.82 -25.43
C ASP A 3 4.72 -8.64 -26.36
N ALA A 4 4.47 -9.89 -25.97
CA ALA A 4 3.54 -10.73 -26.71
C ALA A 4 2.15 -10.30 -26.26
N ASP A 5 1.34 -9.79 -27.19
CA ASP A 5 -0.10 -9.67 -27.00
C ASP A 5 -0.64 -11.08 -26.78
N PHE A 6 -0.94 -11.42 -25.52
CA PHE A 6 -1.58 -12.70 -25.18
C PHE A 6 -3.06 -12.65 -25.56
N ASP A 7 -3.56 -13.74 -26.12
CA ASP A 7 -4.99 -13.97 -26.24
C ASP A 7 -5.50 -14.52 -24.90
N TYR A 8 -5.86 -13.63 -23.98
CA TYR A 8 -6.27 -13.97 -22.61
C TYR A 8 -7.50 -14.88 -22.59
N GLU A 9 -8.45 -14.70 -23.52
CA GLU A 9 -9.63 -15.57 -23.64
C GLU A 9 -9.21 -16.99 -24.04
N ALA A 10 -8.31 -17.14 -25.01
CA ALA A 10 -7.80 -18.44 -25.42
C ALA A 10 -6.97 -19.13 -24.34
N LEU A 11 -6.22 -18.38 -23.53
CA LEU A 11 -5.48 -18.88 -22.37
C LEU A 11 -6.40 -19.25 -21.20
N GLY A 12 -7.66 -18.79 -21.22
CA GLY A 12 -8.60 -18.96 -20.12
C GLY A 12 -8.16 -18.21 -18.86
N LEU A 13 -7.69 -16.96 -19.02
CA LEU A 13 -7.35 -16.10 -17.88
C LEU A 13 -8.57 -15.92 -16.99
N VAL A 14 -8.35 -16.15 -15.72
CA VAL A 14 -9.28 -15.87 -14.63
C VAL A 14 -8.53 -15.14 -13.54
N ALA A 15 -9.01 -13.95 -13.18
CA ALA A 15 -8.46 -13.21 -12.05
C ALA A 15 -9.55 -12.77 -11.08
N GLY A 16 -9.14 -12.46 -9.86
CA GLY A 16 -9.96 -11.90 -8.79
C GLY A 16 -9.13 -10.96 -7.92
N LEU A 17 -9.81 -10.04 -7.26
CA LEU A 17 -9.20 -9.05 -6.37
C LEU A 17 -9.62 -9.30 -4.93
N GLU A 18 -8.71 -9.03 -4.00
CA GLU A 18 -8.96 -8.93 -2.58
C GLU A 18 -8.47 -7.57 -2.10
N ILE A 19 -9.39 -6.70 -1.71
CA ILE A 19 -9.12 -5.29 -1.40
C ILE A 19 -9.36 -5.05 0.07
N HIS A 20 -8.33 -4.59 0.77
CA HIS A 20 -8.34 -4.23 2.17
C HIS A 20 -8.34 -2.71 2.32
N GLN A 21 -9.32 -2.14 3.03
CA GLN A 21 -9.41 -0.70 3.26
C GLN A 21 -9.69 -0.41 4.73
N GLN A 22 -8.84 0.40 5.36
CA GLN A 22 -9.06 0.90 6.71
C GLN A 22 -10.22 1.88 6.74
N LEU A 23 -11.10 1.74 7.75
CA LEU A 23 -12.19 2.67 8.00
C LEU A 23 -11.71 3.85 8.88
N ASP A 24 -12.31 5.00 8.68
CA ASP A 24 -12.03 6.23 9.44
C ASP A 24 -13.06 6.40 10.56
N THR A 25 -12.96 5.54 11.56
CA THR A 25 -13.83 5.52 12.75
C THR A 25 -13.17 6.24 13.92
N ALA A 26 -13.98 6.72 14.86
CA ALA A 26 -13.47 7.35 16.07
C ALA A 26 -12.73 6.38 16.98
N THR A 27 -13.16 5.10 17.01
CA THR A 27 -12.59 4.06 17.87
C THR A 27 -12.22 2.80 17.09
N LYS A 28 -11.31 2.01 17.66
CA LYS A 28 -10.91 0.70 17.14
C LYS A 28 -12.07 -0.31 17.23
N LEU A 29 -11.96 -1.41 16.48
CA LEU A 29 -13.04 -2.37 16.25
C LEU A 29 -13.56 -3.04 17.53
N PHE A 30 -12.69 -3.33 18.50
CA PHE A 30 -13.03 -4.08 19.72
C PHE A 30 -12.65 -3.37 21.02
N CYS A 31 -12.30 -2.07 20.98
CA CYS A 31 -12.00 -1.27 22.17
C CYS A 31 -12.36 0.21 21.94
N ALA A 32 -12.17 1.04 22.95
CA ALA A 32 -12.45 2.48 22.88
C ALA A 32 -11.20 3.33 22.54
N CYS A 33 -10.09 2.71 22.15
CA CYS A 33 -8.88 3.41 21.74
C CYS A 33 -9.10 4.17 20.42
N PRO A 34 -8.49 5.36 20.25
CA PRO A 34 -8.59 6.09 18.99
C PRO A 34 -7.84 5.38 17.86
N THR A 35 -8.23 5.68 16.62
CA THR A 35 -7.60 5.09 15.42
C THR A 35 -6.44 5.94 14.88
N GLU A 36 -5.75 6.65 15.76
CA GLU A 36 -4.63 7.52 15.44
C GLU A 36 -3.31 6.76 15.52
N LEU A 37 -2.40 7.03 14.57
CA LEU A 37 -1.06 6.45 14.56
C LEU A 37 -0.07 7.32 15.33
N ARG A 38 1.01 6.71 15.83
CA ARG A 38 2.10 7.35 16.57
C ARG A 38 3.44 6.99 15.93
N GLU A 39 4.40 7.89 16.10
CA GLU A 39 5.78 7.57 15.74
C GLU A 39 6.38 6.56 16.74
N PRO A 40 7.28 5.66 16.29
CA PRO A 40 7.85 4.62 17.15
C PRO A 40 8.52 5.17 18.44
N GLU A 41 9.07 6.38 18.38
CA GLU A 41 9.74 7.05 19.50
C GLU A 41 8.76 7.52 20.58
N ALA A 42 7.46 7.59 20.27
CA ALA A 42 6.41 7.97 21.20
C ALA A 42 5.87 6.79 22.03
N ALA A 43 6.45 5.60 21.89
CA ALA A 43 6.00 4.42 22.63
C ALA A 43 6.14 4.61 24.15
N ASP A 44 5.08 4.32 24.88
CA ASP A 44 5.06 4.39 26.35
C ASP A 44 5.82 3.22 26.99
N HIS A 45 5.71 2.02 26.39
CA HIS A 45 6.42 0.81 26.80
C HIS A 45 6.48 -0.21 25.68
N ASN A 46 7.22 -1.30 25.91
CA ASN A 46 7.30 -2.44 25.00
C ASN A 46 7.17 -3.76 25.78
N PHE A 47 6.83 -4.82 25.07
CA PHE A 47 6.80 -6.18 25.58
C PHE A 47 7.08 -7.18 24.47
N THR A 48 7.39 -8.44 24.85
CA THR A 48 7.77 -9.49 23.93
C THR A 48 6.78 -10.66 24.01
N ARG A 49 6.51 -11.26 22.85
CA ARG A 49 5.72 -12.49 22.70
C ARG A 49 6.45 -13.51 21.83
N TYR A 50 6.14 -14.80 22.08
CA TYR A 50 6.49 -15.94 21.24
C TYR A 50 5.18 -16.58 20.81
N LEU A 51 4.91 -16.62 19.51
CA LEU A 51 3.65 -17.19 18.98
C LEU A 51 3.87 -18.60 18.49
N HIS A 52 2.88 -19.46 18.73
CA HIS A 52 2.86 -20.83 18.26
C HIS A 52 1.52 -21.12 17.54
N PRO A 53 1.55 -21.88 16.42
CA PRO A 53 0.34 -22.22 15.71
C PRO A 53 -0.57 -23.08 16.59
N THR A 54 -1.83 -22.70 16.69
CA THR A 54 -2.87 -23.49 17.35
C THR A 54 -3.53 -24.45 16.36
N LYS A 55 -3.96 -25.61 16.86
CA LYS A 55 -4.75 -26.54 16.04
C LYS A 55 -6.16 -26.00 15.81
N SER A 56 -6.65 -26.12 14.57
CA SER A 56 -8.06 -25.88 14.26
C SER A 56 -8.99 -26.81 15.04
N GLU A 57 -10.30 -26.55 15.04
CA GLU A 57 -11.31 -27.44 15.62
C GLU A 57 -11.29 -28.85 14.99
N LEU A 58 -10.82 -28.98 13.77
CA LEU A 58 -10.62 -30.27 13.09
C LEU A 58 -9.35 -31.00 13.54
N GLY A 59 -8.51 -30.38 14.37
CA GLY A 59 -7.28 -30.95 14.90
C GLY A 59 -6.09 -30.83 13.93
N GLU A 60 -6.26 -30.12 12.84
CA GLU A 60 -5.24 -29.85 11.81
C GLU A 60 -4.53 -28.52 12.10
N ILE A 61 -3.27 -28.40 11.71
CA ILE A 61 -2.50 -27.16 11.71
C ILE A 61 -2.41 -26.73 10.24
N ASP A 62 -2.60 -25.45 9.97
CA ASP A 62 -2.41 -24.87 8.65
C ASP A 62 -0.93 -24.94 8.22
N ASP A 63 -0.67 -25.40 6.99
CA ASP A 63 0.70 -25.64 6.51
C ASP A 63 1.51 -24.33 6.43
N ALA A 64 0.89 -23.22 6.05
CA ALA A 64 1.55 -21.92 6.03
C ALA A 64 1.92 -21.44 7.44
N ALA A 65 1.02 -21.65 8.43
CA ALA A 65 1.29 -21.34 9.83
C ALA A 65 2.37 -22.27 10.43
N LEU A 66 2.43 -23.52 9.96
CA LEU A 66 3.47 -24.47 10.38
C LEU A 66 4.84 -24.04 9.84
N GLU A 67 4.95 -23.67 8.57
CA GLU A 67 6.19 -23.19 7.96
C GLU A 67 6.71 -21.92 8.65
N GLU A 68 5.83 -20.94 8.93
CA GLU A 68 6.20 -19.73 9.68
C GLU A 68 6.67 -20.04 11.10
N SER A 69 6.15 -21.08 11.74
CA SER A 69 6.53 -21.47 13.11
C SER A 69 7.87 -22.22 13.23
N MET A 70 8.45 -22.66 12.10
CA MET A 70 9.75 -23.36 12.10
C MET A 70 10.92 -22.44 12.42
N VAL A 71 10.71 -21.11 12.34
CA VAL A 71 11.70 -20.11 12.73
C VAL A 71 11.35 -19.58 14.11
N ASP A 72 12.18 -19.86 15.11
CA ASP A 72 12.01 -19.37 16.49
C ASP A 72 12.30 -17.86 16.50
N ARG A 73 11.23 -17.03 16.38
CA ARG A 73 11.32 -15.56 16.32
C ARG A 73 10.72 -14.93 17.56
N GLU A 74 11.42 -13.92 18.07
CA GLU A 74 10.94 -13.02 19.11
C GLU A 74 10.15 -11.88 18.48
N PHE A 75 8.94 -11.60 18.98
CA PHE A 75 8.13 -10.48 18.53
C PHE A 75 8.08 -9.42 19.62
N GLU A 76 8.69 -8.26 19.36
CA GLU A 76 8.65 -7.09 20.24
C GLU A 76 7.55 -6.13 19.79
N TYR A 77 6.70 -5.69 20.72
CA TYR A 77 5.58 -4.79 20.46
C TYR A 77 5.76 -3.47 21.20
N LEU A 78 5.59 -2.36 20.47
CA LEU A 78 5.57 -1.00 21.00
C LEU A 78 4.12 -0.59 21.29
N ALA A 79 3.83 -0.21 22.54
CA ALA A 79 2.52 0.23 23.02
C ALA A 79 2.50 1.74 23.26
N TYR A 80 1.35 2.39 23.07
CA TYR A 80 1.16 3.83 23.05
C TYR A 80 -0.07 4.25 23.84
N ASP A 81 -0.29 5.56 23.99
CA ASP A 81 -1.51 6.16 24.54
C ASP A 81 -2.77 5.84 23.69
N THR A 82 -2.59 5.37 22.46
CA THR A 82 -3.64 4.90 21.54
C THR A 82 -3.87 3.40 21.59
N THR A 83 -3.30 2.69 22.57
CA THR A 83 -3.44 1.24 22.79
C THR A 83 -3.93 0.92 24.18
N CYS A 84 -4.48 -0.28 24.39
CA CYS A 84 -4.90 -0.75 25.71
C CYS A 84 -4.66 -2.27 25.85
N LEU A 85 -5.05 -2.83 26.99
CA LEU A 85 -4.86 -4.26 27.30
C LEU A 85 -5.54 -5.22 26.32
N VAL A 86 -6.50 -4.75 25.50
CA VAL A 86 -7.11 -5.55 24.43
C VAL A 86 -6.09 -5.83 23.32
N GLU A 87 -5.38 -4.80 22.84
CA GLU A 87 -4.32 -4.96 21.83
C GLU A 87 -3.11 -5.71 22.39
N GLU A 88 -2.87 -5.60 23.70
CA GLU A 88 -1.79 -6.35 24.38
C GLU A 88 -2.16 -7.82 24.66
N ASP A 89 -3.40 -8.25 24.35
CA ASP A 89 -3.94 -9.57 24.67
C ASP A 89 -3.96 -9.91 26.18
N ASP A 90 -4.11 -8.88 27.01
CA ASP A 90 -4.20 -9.00 28.48
C ASP A 90 -5.62 -8.74 29.01
N GLU A 91 -6.57 -8.33 28.15
CA GLU A 91 -8.00 -8.14 28.45
C GLU A 91 -8.86 -8.64 27.29
N PRO A 92 -10.04 -9.25 27.56
CA PRO A 92 -10.96 -9.69 26.51
C PRO A 92 -11.44 -8.53 25.61
N PRO A 93 -11.72 -8.78 24.32
CA PRO A 93 -12.23 -7.78 23.39
C PRO A 93 -13.59 -7.23 23.85
N GLY A 94 -13.85 -5.97 23.50
CA GLY A 94 -15.15 -5.34 23.63
C GLY A 94 -16.17 -5.85 22.59
N ARG A 95 -17.28 -5.13 22.48
CA ARG A 95 -18.24 -5.36 21.40
C ARG A 95 -17.70 -4.80 20.09
N VAL A 96 -18.21 -5.31 18.98
CA VAL A 96 -17.94 -4.74 17.65
C VAL A 96 -18.33 -3.25 17.63
N ASP A 97 -17.45 -2.43 17.13
CA ASP A 97 -17.72 -1.00 16.97
C ASP A 97 -18.92 -0.77 16.02
N ARG A 98 -19.82 0.12 16.45
CA ARG A 98 -21.08 0.37 15.73
C ARG A 98 -20.84 1.16 14.45
N GLU A 99 -19.98 2.17 14.48
CA GLU A 99 -19.67 3.02 13.33
C GLU A 99 -19.03 2.20 12.21
N ALA A 100 -18.10 1.29 12.58
CA ALA A 100 -17.48 0.36 11.64
C ALA A 100 -18.50 -0.56 10.97
N MET A 101 -19.45 -1.11 11.74
CA MET A 101 -20.51 -1.97 11.21
C MET A 101 -21.46 -1.20 10.28
N GLU A 102 -21.87 0.01 10.67
CA GLU A 102 -22.73 0.88 9.83
C GLU A 102 -22.02 1.24 8.52
N THR A 103 -20.72 1.58 8.57
CA THR A 103 -19.93 1.87 7.38
C THR A 103 -19.79 0.65 6.47
N ALA A 104 -19.58 -0.54 7.03
CA ALA A 104 -19.54 -1.77 6.25
C ALA A 104 -20.89 -2.04 5.55
N MET A 105 -22.03 -1.81 6.22
CA MET A 105 -23.35 -1.93 5.58
C MET A 105 -23.55 -0.92 4.44
N GLU A 106 -23.11 0.34 4.60
CA GLU A 106 -23.14 1.35 3.54
C GLU A 106 -22.33 0.92 2.31
N ILE A 107 -21.12 0.36 2.53
CA ILE A 107 -20.27 -0.19 1.46
C ILE A 107 -20.99 -1.34 0.76
N GLY A 108 -21.60 -2.26 1.53
CA GLY A 108 -22.40 -3.35 0.98
C GLY A 108 -23.54 -2.88 0.10
N GLN A 109 -24.26 -1.81 0.50
CA GLN A 109 -25.32 -1.22 -0.33
C GLN A 109 -24.78 -0.62 -1.64
N LEU A 110 -23.61 0.03 -1.62
CA LEU A 110 -22.99 0.59 -2.82
C LEU A 110 -22.56 -0.46 -3.85
N MET A 111 -22.35 -1.70 -3.40
CA MET A 111 -21.93 -2.85 -4.23
C MET A 111 -23.07 -3.85 -4.47
N ASP A 112 -24.31 -3.46 -4.15
CA ASP A 112 -25.53 -4.29 -4.35
C ASP A 112 -25.45 -5.65 -3.62
N MET A 113 -24.79 -5.69 -2.44
CA MET A 113 -24.55 -6.90 -1.67
C MET A 113 -25.70 -7.23 -0.72
N ASN A 114 -25.81 -8.53 -0.40
CA ASN A 114 -26.74 -9.01 0.61
C ASN A 114 -26.05 -9.00 1.99
N VAL A 115 -26.49 -8.09 2.87
CA VAL A 115 -26.06 -8.09 4.27
C VAL A 115 -26.61 -9.32 4.97
N VAL A 116 -25.77 -10.03 5.74
CA VAL A 116 -26.18 -11.26 6.44
C VAL A 116 -27.07 -10.95 7.64
N ASP A 117 -28.03 -11.82 7.95
CA ASP A 117 -28.95 -11.63 9.08
C ASP A 117 -28.24 -11.65 10.45
N ARG A 118 -27.09 -12.29 10.53
CA ARG A 118 -26.30 -12.44 11.76
C ARG A 118 -24.82 -12.54 11.47
N VAL A 119 -24.06 -11.65 12.07
CA VAL A 119 -22.60 -11.60 12.01
C VAL A 119 -22.00 -12.31 13.21
N ASN A 120 -21.13 -13.29 12.97
CA ASN A 120 -20.35 -13.97 14.00
C ASN A 120 -18.88 -13.65 13.79
N VAL A 121 -18.19 -13.28 14.87
CA VAL A 121 -16.74 -13.04 14.82
C VAL A 121 -15.99 -14.36 14.80
N MET A 122 -15.01 -14.46 13.92
CA MET A 122 -14.11 -15.61 13.77
C MET A 122 -12.69 -15.18 14.12
N ARG A 123 -11.86 -16.15 14.52
CA ARG A 123 -10.41 -16.00 14.70
C ARG A 123 -9.71 -16.63 13.51
N LYS A 124 -8.99 -15.84 12.73
CA LYS A 124 -8.18 -16.24 11.57
C LYS A 124 -6.73 -16.38 12.06
N ILE A 125 -6.20 -17.61 12.14
CA ILE A 125 -4.86 -17.90 12.70
C ILE A 125 -3.78 -17.12 11.92
N VAL A 126 -2.93 -16.39 12.64
CA VAL A 126 -1.80 -15.60 12.12
C VAL A 126 -0.65 -15.68 13.12
N VAL A 127 0.46 -16.30 12.76
CA VAL A 127 1.60 -16.55 13.67
C VAL A 127 2.88 -15.79 13.29
N ASP A 128 2.80 -14.90 12.32
CA ASP A 128 3.91 -14.06 11.85
C ASP A 128 4.25 -12.88 12.78
N GLY A 129 3.56 -12.77 13.92
CA GLY A 129 3.72 -11.69 14.88
C GLY A 129 2.88 -10.44 14.60
N SER A 130 2.20 -10.35 13.47
CA SER A 130 1.39 -9.16 13.13
C SER A 130 0.15 -8.98 14.01
N ASN A 131 -0.21 -9.98 14.81
CA ASN A 131 -1.27 -9.91 15.81
C ASN A 131 -0.78 -10.53 17.14
N THR A 132 -0.88 -9.79 18.23
CA THR A 132 -0.41 -10.22 19.57
C THR A 132 -1.09 -11.50 20.07
N THR A 133 -2.34 -11.73 19.67
CA THR A 133 -3.15 -12.90 20.01
C THR A 133 -2.77 -14.17 19.25
N GLY A 134 -1.97 -14.07 18.17
CA GLY A 134 -1.73 -15.16 17.22
C GLY A 134 -2.91 -15.44 16.27
N PHE A 135 -3.91 -14.56 16.24
CA PHE A 135 -5.02 -14.58 15.29
C PHE A 135 -5.54 -13.17 15.02
N GLN A 136 -6.17 -12.98 13.87
CA GLN A 136 -6.91 -11.78 13.49
C GLN A 136 -8.40 -12.05 13.64
N ARG A 137 -9.16 -11.13 14.27
CA ARG A 137 -10.62 -11.24 14.32
C ARG A 137 -11.21 -10.72 13.03
N SER A 138 -12.04 -11.57 12.41
CA SER A 138 -12.67 -11.35 11.12
C SER A 138 -14.13 -11.75 11.16
N MET A 139 -15.01 -11.06 10.44
CA MET A 139 -16.44 -11.37 10.41
C MET A 139 -17.05 -11.07 9.04
N LEU A 140 -17.84 -12.01 8.51
CA LEU A 140 -18.60 -11.83 7.29
C LEU A 140 -19.78 -10.88 7.54
N VAL A 141 -19.84 -9.77 6.79
CA VAL A 141 -20.91 -8.76 6.88
C VAL A 141 -21.88 -8.85 5.71
N ALA A 142 -21.38 -9.05 4.49
CA ALA A 142 -22.21 -9.13 3.30
C ALA A 142 -21.61 -10.08 2.24
N ASN A 143 -22.45 -10.52 1.31
CA ASN A 143 -22.06 -11.39 0.21
C ASN A 143 -22.86 -11.11 -1.07
N ASP A 144 -22.46 -11.75 -2.19
CA ASP A 144 -23.19 -11.76 -3.46
C ASP A 144 -23.55 -10.36 -3.99
N GLY A 145 -22.55 -9.49 -4.18
CA GLY A 145 -22.70 -8.21 -4.84
C GLY A 145 -22.20 -8.21 -6.29
N GLU A 146 -22.23 -7.03 -6.93
CA GLU A 146 -21.63 -6.83 -8.24
C GLU A 146 -21.18 -5.38 -8.48
N ILE A 147 -20.19 -5.22 -9.34
CA ILE A 147 -19.76 -3.93 -9.88
C ILE A 147 -19.72 -3.99 -11.42
N ALA A 148 -19.98 -2.86 -12.06
CA ALA A 148 -19.91 -2.76 -13.52
C ALA A 148 -18.53 -2.26 -13.95
N THR A 149 -17.95 -2.93 -14.97
CA THR A 149 -16.76 -2.49 -15.71
C THR A 149 -17.08 -2.31 -17.19
N SER A 150 -16.16 -1.75 -17.95
CA SER A 150 -16.31 -1.59 -19.41
C SER A 150 -16.39 -2.92 -20.17
N GLU A 151 -15.83 -4.00 -19.60
CA GLU A 151 -15.81 -5.35 -20.18
C GLU A 151 -16.91 -6.29 -19.64
N GLY A 152 -17.75 -5.79 -18.74
CA GLY A 152 -18.85 -6.55 -18.15
C GLY A 152 -18.96 -6.37 -16.64
N SER A 153 -19.88 -7.11 -16.00
CA SER A 153 -19.99 -7.12 -14.53
C SER A 153 -18.93 -8.01 -13.91
N VAL A 154 -18.39 -7.58 -12.78
CA VAL A 154 -17.55 -8.38 -11.89
C VAL A 154 -18.33 -8.62 -10.59
N GLY A 155 -18.56 -9.87 -10.22
CA GLY A 155 -19.24 -10.23 -8.99
C GLY A 155 -18.36 -9.95 -7.77
N ILE A 156 -18.99 -9.54 -6.68
CA ILE A 156 -18.36 -9.50 -5.34
C ILE A 156 -18.80 -10.77 -4.62
N GLU A 157 -17.83 -11.55 -4.12
CA GLU A 157 -18.12 -12.80 -3.43
C GLU A 157 -18.53 -12.56 -1.99
N ASP A 158 -17.68 -11.81 -1.26
CA ASP A 158 -17.88 -11.49 0.14
C ASP A 158 -17.28 -10.15 0.54
N MET A 159 -17.71 -9.67 1.69
CA MET A 159 -17.12 -8.54 2.38
C MET A 159 -17.01 -8.86 3.86
N LEU A 160 -15.78 -8.83 4.35
CA LEU A 160 -15.45 -9.03 5.75
C LEU A 160 -15.18 -7.69 6.45
N LEU A 161 -15.49 -7.62 7.73
CA LEU A 161 -15.04 -6.57 8.64
C LEU A 161 -14.03 -7.21 9.59
N GLU A 162 -12.83 -6.67 9.66
CA GLU A 162 -11.68 -7.24 10.36
C GLU A 162 -10.97 -6.21 11.23
N GLU A 163 -10.17 -6.66 12.19
CA GLU A 163 -9.19 -5.81 12.86
C GLU A 163 -7.90 -5.72 12.03
N GLU A 164 -7.40 -4.50 11.81
CA GLU A 164 -6.09 -4.29 11.15
C GLU A 164 -4.97 -4.90 12.00
N SER A 165 -3.93 -5.37 11.36
CA SER A 165 -2.73 -5.94 11.99
C SER A 165 -1.75 -4.86 12.46
N CYS A 166 -0.81 -5.23 13.34
CA CYS A 166 0.30 -4.37 13.76
C CYS A 166 1.12 -3.87 12.57
N GLN A 167 1.69 -2.69 12.70
CA GLN A 167 2.66 -2.19 11.72
C GLN A 167 4.04 -2.77 12.02
N ARG A 168 4.65 -3.42 11.05
CA ARG A 168 6.05 -3.87 11.13
C ARG A 168 6.96 -2.64 11.05
N ILE A 169 7.85 -2.47 12.04
CA ILE A 169 8.80 -1.35 12.13
C ILE A 169 10.16 -1.77 11.59
N GLU A 170 10.74 -2.84 12.15
CA GLU A 170 12.06 -3.32 11.75
C GLU A 170 12.22 -4.83 11.98
N GLU A 171 13.15 -5.42 11.28
CA GLU A 171 13.62 -6.79 11.52
C GLU A 171 14.98 -6.71 12.20
N THR A 172 15.15 -7.48 13.28
CA THR A 172 16.39 -7.56 14.08
C THR A 172 16.99 -8.95 13.98
N ASP A 173 18.23 -9.14 14.41
CA ASP A 173 18.89 -10.43 14.42
C ASP A 173 18.13 -11.50 15.24
N SER A 174 17.32 -11.09 16.23
CA SER A 174 16.56 -11.99 17.12
C SER A 174 15.07 -12.09 16.78
N GLY A 175 14.52 -11.21 15.95
CA GLY A 175 13.08 -11.20 15.67
C GLY A 175 12.59 -9.96 14.94
N VAL A 176 11.32 -9.63 15.16
CA VAL A 176 10.63 -8.53 14.48
C VAL A 176 10.01 -7.58 15.49
N ARG A 177 10.13 -6.27 15.25
CA ARG A 177 9.49 -5.23 16.06
C ARG A 177 8.25 -4.69 15.36
N PHE A 178 7.15 -4.59 16.11
CA PHE A 178 5.86 -4.12 15.66
C PHE A 178 5.37 -2.91 16.47
N SER A 179 4.57 -2.05 15.81
CA SER A 179 3.80 -0.97 16.46
C SER A 179 2.36 -1.40 16.63
N LEU A 180 1.81 -1.26 17.87
CA LEU A 180 0.44 -1.64 18.22
C LEU A 180 -0.61 -0.58 17.89
N ASP A 181 -0.23 0.64 17.59
CA ASP A 181 -1.16 1.73 17.31
C ASP A 181 -2.13 1.43 16.16
N ARG A 182 -1.65 0.69 15.15
CA ARG A 182 -2.46 0.24 14.00
C ARG A 182 -3.34 -0.97 14.31
N LEU A 183 -2.93 -1.83 15.26
CA LEU A 183 -3.69 -3.03 15.61
C LEU A 183 -5.10 -2.66 16.06
N GLY A 184 -6.10 -3.32 15.49
CA GLY A 184 -7.49 -3.13 15.86
C GLY A 184 -8.21 -1.98 15.15
N ILE A 185 -7.55 -1.18 14.30
CA ILE A 185 -8.25 -0.25 13.39
C ILE A 185 -9.22 -1.06 12.53
N PRO A 186 -10.50 -0.64 12.40
CA PRO A 186 -11.44 -1.38 11.56
C PRO A 186 -10.99 -1.41 10.09
N LEU A 187 -11.05 -2.58 9.49
CA LEU A 187 -10.62 -2.89 8.13
C LEU A 187 -11.76 -3.60 7.41
N VAL A 188 -12.13 -3.19 6.21
CA VAL A 188 -12.97 -4.00 5.32
C VAL A 188 -12.10 -4.74 4.32
N GLU A 189 -12.35 -6.04 4.17
CA GLU A 189 -11.78 -6.90 3.14
C GLU A 189 -12.89 -7.26 2.14
N ILE A 190 -12.69 -6.98 0.86
CA ILE A 190 -13.67 -7.20 -0.20
C ILE A 190 -13.06 -8.16 -1.22
N GLY A 191 -13.65 -9.35 -1.34
CA GLY A 191 -13.29 -10.37 -2.31
C GLY A 191 -14.18 -10.31 -3.54
N THR A 192 -13.58 -10.26 -4.75
CA THR A 192 -14.34 -10.42 -6.00
C THR A 192 -14.46 -11.89 -6.37
N LYS A 193 -15.50 -12.24 -7.13
CA LYS A 193 -15.57 -13.53 -7.82
C LYS A 193 -14.48 -13.59 -8.90
N PRO A 194 -14.08 -14.78 -9.32
CA PRO A 194 -13.08 -14.97 -10.37
C PRO A 194 -13.67 -14.69 -11.77
N ASP A 195 -14.21 -13.50 -11.97
CA ASP A 195 -14.92 -13.09 -13.19
C ASP A 195 -14.09 -12.17 -14.09
N ILE A 196 -12.91 -11.75 -13.63
CA ILE A 196 -12.00 -10.86 -14.35
C ILE A 196 -11.25 -11.66 -15.41
N SER A 197 -11.27 -11.18 -16.66
CA SER A 197 -10.74 -11.89 -17.82
C SER A 197 -9.65 -11.14 -18.60
N SER A 198 -9.31 -9.92 -18.18
CA SER A 198 -8.20 -9.14 -18.75
C SER A 198 -7.45 -8.35 -17.66
N PRO A 199 -6.16 -7.99 -17.90
CA PRO A 199 -5.42 -7.11 -17.01
C PRO A 199 -6.09 -5.75 -16.83
N GLU A 200 -6.59 -5.15 -17.90
CA GLU A 200 -7.27 -3.85 -17.90
C GLU A 200 -8.56 -3.89 -17.08
N GLN A 201 -9.33 -5.00 -17.16
CA GLN A 201 -10.53 -5.19 -16.34
C GLN A 201 -10.17 -5.32 -14.87
N ALA A 202 -9.04 -5.96 -14.50
CA ALA A 202 -8.58 -6.05 -13.12
C ALA A 202 -8.32 -4.66 -12.53
N ARG A 203 -7.60 -3.81 -13.27
CA ARG A 203 -7.35 -2.43 -12.86
C ARG A 203 -8.64 -1.61 -12.75
N GLU A 204 -9.53 -1.69 -13.76
CA GLU A 204 -10.81 -0.97 -13.74
C GLU A 204 -11.70 -1.40 -12.54
N ALA A 205 -11.74 -2.70 -12.25
CA ALA A 205 -12.48 -3.23 -11.10
C ALA A 205 -11.95 -2.68 -9.77
N ALA A 206 -10.61 -2.65 -9.59
CA ALA A 206 -9.97 -2.08 -8.41
C ALA A 206 -10.24 -0.57 -8.28
N GLU A 207 -10.13 0.20 -9.38
CA GLU A 207 -10.48 1.62 -9.42
C GLU A 207 -11.95 1.85 -9.04
N ARG A 208 -12.85 1.01 -9.54
CA ARG A 208 -14.29 1.10 -9.27
C ARG A 208 -14.60 0.84 -7.81
N ILE A 209 -14.05 -0.23 -7.21
CA ILE A 209 -14.20 -0.54 -5.78
C ILE A 209 -13.62 0.60 -4.93
N GLY A 210 -12.41 1.08 -5.25
CA GLY A 210 -11.81 2.21 -4.54
C GLY A 210 -12.65 3.50 -4.59
N MET A 211 -13.33 3.78 -5.71
CA MET A 211 -14.25 4.88 -5.85
C MET A 211 -15.50 4.70 -4.96
N LEU A 212 -16.09 3.49 -4.94
CA LEU A 212 -17.25 3.17 -4.09
C LEU A 212 -16.91 3.34 -2.61
N LEU A 213 -15.77 2.81 -2.17
CA LEU A 213 -15.26 2.97 -0.80
C LEU A 213 -15.12 4.45 -0.41
N ARG A 214 -14.50 5.26 -1.27
CA ARG A 214 -14.33 6.71 -1.04
C ARG A 214 -15.66 7.47 -1.04
N SER A 215 -16.70 6.95 -1.71
CA SER A 215 -18.02 7.58 -1.74
C SER A 215 -18.71 7.61 -0.37
N THR A 216 -18.35 6.72 0.54
CA THR A 216 -18.85 6.76 1.93
C THR A 216 -18.35 7.98 2.71
N GLY A 217 -17.16 8.51 2.36
CA GLY A 217 -16.48 9.54 3.16
C GLY A 217 -15.94 9.06 4.49
N LYS A 218 -16.00 7.74 4.78
CA LYS A 218 -15.70 7.12 6.07
C LYS A 218 -14.51 6.13 5.99
N VAL A 219 -13.66 6.27 4.97
CA VAL A 219 -12.45 5.46 4.81
C VAL A 219 -11.20 6.30 4.99
N LYS A 220 -10.19 5.73 5.65
CA LYS A 220 -8.89 6.38 5.80
C LYS A 220 -8.21 6.57 4.45
N ARG A 221 -7.41 7.62 4.35
CA ARG A 221 -6.66 7.98 3.14
C ARG A 221 -5.18 8.09 3.45
N GLY A 222 -4.36 7.86 2.44
CA GLY A 222 -2.90 7.90 2.53
C GLY A 222 -2.25 6.57 2.24
N LEU A 223 -0.92 6.54 2.23
CA LEU A 223 -0.14 5.33 1.95
C LEU A 223 -0.41 4.25 3.00
N GLY A 224 -0.66 3.02 2.54
CA GLY A 224 -0.87 1.86 3.40
C GLY A 224 -2.28 1.73 4.01
N THR A 225 -3.21 2.69 3.76
CA THR A 225 -4.60 2.60 4.24
C THR A 225 -5.50 1.75 3.35
N ILE A 226 -5.08 1.53 2.11
CA ILE A 226 -5.68 0.58 1.16
C ILE A 226 -4.59 -0.34 0.63
N ARG A 227 -4.87 -1.63 0.54
CA ARG A 227 -3.98 -2.67 -0.01
C ARG A 227 -4.80 -3.59 -0.90
N GLN A 228 -4.13 -4.19 -1.86
CA GLN A 228 -4.77 -5.07 -2.83
C GLN A 228 -3.93 -6.31 -3.01
N ASP A 229 -4.60 -7.46 -3.02
CA ASP A 229 -4.04 -8.73 -3.41
C ASP A 229 -4.76 -9.18 -4.70
N VAL A 230 -4.03 -9.76 -5.64
CA VAL A 230 -4.56 -10.16 -6.94
C VAL A 230 -4.40 -11.65 -7.11
N ASN A 231 -5.48 -12.37 -7.31
CA ASN A 231 -5.47 -13.78 -7.65
C ASN A 231 -5.49 -13.93 -9.17
N VAL A 232 -4.57 -14.74 -9.73
CA VAL A 232 -4.44 -14.95 -11.18
C VAL A 232 -4.27 -16.43 -11.47
N SER A 233 -4.96 -16.93 -12.49
CA SER A 233 -4.75 -18.26 -13.06
C SER A 233 -5.03 -18.29 -14.55
N ILE A 234 -4.43 -19.24 -15.28
CA ILE A 234 -4.81 -19.63 -16.65
C ILE A 234 -5.26 -21.07 -16.67
N ALA A 235 -5.94 -21.52 -17.73
CA ALA A 235 -6.56 -22.84 -17.81
C ALA A 235 -5.59 -24.02 -17.59
N GLU A 236 -4.34 -23.91 -18.05
CA GLU A 236 -3.29 -24.93 -17.89
C GLU A 236 -2.33 -24.59 -16.74
N GLY A 237 -2.57 -23.49 -16.01
CA GLY A 237 -1.77 -23.02 -14.89
C GLY A 237 -2.40 -23.37 -13.53
N ALA A 238 -2.10 -22.53 -12.52
CA ALA A 238 -2.61 -22.68 -11.16
C ALA A 238 -3.01 -21.32 -10.57
N ARG A 239 -3.75 -21.34 -9.46
CA ARG A 239 -4.08 -20.12 -8.72
C ARG A 239 -2.85 -19.57 -7.99
N ILE A 240 -2.51 -18.35 -8.32
CA ILE A 240 -1.45 -17.56 -7.67
C ILE A 240 -2.09 -16.37 -6.98
N GLU A 241 -1.69 -16.12 -5.74
CA GLU A 241 -2.03 -14.93 -4.98
C GLU A 241 -0.84 -13.95 -5.01
N LEU A 242 -1.00 -12.79 -5.64
CA LEU A 242 -0.01 -11.70 -5.67
C LEU A 242 -0.34 -10.73 -4.55
N LYS A 243 0.52 -10.64 -3.53
CA LYS A 243 0.32 -9.78 -2.35
C LYS A 243 1.06 -8.46 -2.46
N GLY A 244 0.49 -7.46 -1.78
CA GLY A 244 1.18 -6.20 -1.53
C GLY A 244 1.16 -5.23 -2.70
N VAL A 245 0.19 -5.32 -3.59
CA VAL A 245 -0.01 -4.36 -4.68
C VAL A 245 -0.44 -3.01 -4.09
N GLN A 246 0.39 -1.98 -4.25
CA GLN A 246 0.16 -0.66 -3.65
C GLN A 246 -0.40 0.38 -4.63
N SER A 247 -0.11 0.22 -5.91
CA SER A 247 -0.54 1.13 -6.97
C SER A 247 -1.54 0.45 -7.90
N LEU A 248 -2.63 1.15 -8.22
CA LEU A 248 -3.60 0.69 -9.21
C LEU A 248 -2.97 0.57 -10.61
N ASP A 249 -1.99 1.44 -10.91
CA ASP A 249 -1.30 1.47 -12.21
C ASP A 249 -0.40 0.25 -12.42
N ASP A 250 -0.10 -0.52 -11.36
CA ASP A 250 0.76 -1.72 -11.44
C ASP A 250 -0.05 -3.01 -11.66
N ILE A 251 -1.40 -2.96 -11.50
CA ILE A 251 -2.25 -4.18 -11.52
C ILE A 251 -2.24 -4.86 -12.88
N ASP A 252 -2.36 -4.10 -13.96
CA ASP A 252 -2.38 -4.62 -15.33
C ASP A 252 -1.04 -5.27 -15.70
N ASP A 253 0.08 -4.63 -15.39
CA ASP A 253 1.41 -5.19 -15.60
C ASP A 253 1.64 -6.45 -14.76
N LEU A 254 1.21 -6.48 -13.50
CA LEU A 254 1.32 -7.65 -12.61
C LEU A 254 0.52 -8.84 -13.14
N VAL A 255 -0.73 -8.62 -13.55
CA VAL A 255 -1.58 -9.70 -14.14
C VAL A 255 -0.96 -10.19 -15.44
N HIS A 256 -0.53 -9.29 -16.32
CA HIS A 256 0.13 -9.63 -17.58
C HIS A 256 1.40 -10.48 -17.35
N ASN A 257 2.27 -10.02 -16.45
CA ASN A 257 3.54 -10.72 -16.15
C ASN A 257 3.33 -12.07 -15.47
N GLU A 258 2.27 -12.21 -14.64
CA GLU A 258 1.92 -13.50 -14.06
C GLU A 258 1.36 -14.46 -15.11
N VAL A 259 0.52 -14.00 -16.03
CA VAL A 259 0.08 -14.81 -17.18
C VAL A 259 1.30 -15.28 -17.99
N ARG A 260 2.24 -14.38 -18.30
CA ARG A 260 3.49 -14.74 -18.97
C ARG A 260 4.26 -15.81 -18.22
N ARG A 261 4.42 -15.65 -16.90
CA ARG A 261 5.10 -16.62 -16.04
C ARG A 261 4.45 -18.00 -16.14
N GLN A 262 3.13 -18.07 -16.01
CA GLN A 262 2.41 -19.34 -16.08
C GLN A 262 2.54 -20.00 -17.47
N VAL A 263 2.40 -19.25 -18.55
CA VAL A 263 2.60 -19.76 -19.92
C VAL A 263 3.99 -20.33 -20.11
N GLU A 264 5.03 -19.61 -19.63
CA GLU A 264 6.42 -20.07 -19.73
C GLU A 264 6.68 -21.30 -18.87
N LEU A 265 6.13 -21.38 -17.65
CA LEU A 265 6.28 -22.57 -16.79
C LEU A 265 5.57 -23.79 -17.37
N VAL A 266 4.38 -23.65 -17.94
CA VAL A 266 3.66 -24.74 -18.63
C VAL A 266 4.48 -25.26 -19.83
N ASP A 267 5.08 -24.37 -20.63
CA ASP A 267 5.93 -24.78 -21.74
C ASP A 267 7.26 -25.43 -21.28
N ILE A 268 7.83 -24.96 -20.16
CA ILE A 268 9.00 -25.59 -19.53
C ILE A 268 8.66 -27.01 -19.08
N ALA A 269 7.54 -27.19 -18.35
CA ALA A 269 7.08 -28.53 -17.90
C ALA A 269 6.85 -29.48 -19.08
N GLY A 270 6.23 -28.98 -20.17
CA GLY A 270 6.07 -29.74 -21.40
C GLY A 270 7.39 -30.22 -21.98
N LYS A 271 8.40 -29.34 -22.07
CA LYS A 271 9.74 -29.69 -22.56
C LYS A 271 10.47 -30.66 -21.66
N LEU A 272 10.37 -30.48 -20.33
CA LEU A 272 10.94 -31.40 -19.36
C LEU A 272 10.32 -32.79 -19.48
N SER A 273 9.00 -32.87 -19.64
CA SER A 273 8.30 -34.15 -19.90
C SER A 273 8.75 -34.82 -21.21
N GLU A 274 8.94 -34.04 -22.31
CA GLU A 274 9.44 -34.57 -23.58
C GLU A 274 10.88 -35.11 -23.49
N ARG A 275 11.69 -34.57 -22.58
CA ARG A 275 13.09 -34.97 -22.35
C ARG A 275 13.24 -36.08 -21.32
N ASP A 276 12.14 -36.63 -20.77
CA ASP A 276 12.16 -37.57 -19.63
C ASP A 276 13.03 -37.03 -18.47
N ALA A 277 12.88 -35.73 -18.17
CA ALA A 277 13.70 -35.01 -17.19
C ALA A 277 13.59 -35.61 -15.78
N ALA A 278 14.65 -35.46 -15.01
CA ALA A 278 14.73 -35.92 -13.62
C ALA A 278 15.56 -34.94 -12.76
N VAL A 279 15.35 -34.94 -11.47
CA VAL A 279 16.12 -34.17 -10.49
C VAL A 279 17.01 -35.15 -9.72
N GLY A 280 18.31 -34.90 -9.71
CA GLY A 280 19.29 -35.72 -8.97
C GLY A 280 19.28 -35.46 -7.48
N GLU A 281 20.06 -36.23 -6.73
CA GLU A 281 20.30 -35.98 -5.32
C GLU A 281 21.38 -34.89 -5.15
N PRO A 282 21.30 -34.02 -4.13
CA PRO A 282 22.33 -33.05 -3.80
C PRO A 282 23.68 -33.73 -3.53
N GLN A 283 24.76 -33.10 -3.94
CA GLN A 283 26.11 -33.59 -3.75
C GLN A 283 27.03 -32.48 -3.27
N ASP A 284 27.91 -32.76 -2.32
CA ASP A 284 29.00 -31.89 -1.95
C ASP A 284 30.05 -31.89 -3.09
N VAL A 285 30.30 -30.73 -3.65
CA VAL A 285 31.27 -30.51 -4.75
C VAL A 285 32.34 -29.48 -4.35
N THR A 286 32.54 -29.28 -3.06
CA THR A 286 33.54 -28.34 -2.50
C THR A 286 34.92 -28.54 -3.09
N GLU A 287 35.35 -29.82 -3.30
CA GLU A 287 36.64 -30.15 -3.86
C GLU A 287 36.89 -29.60 -5.28
N VAL A 288 35.85 -29.28 -6.03
CA VAL A 288 35.94 -28.68 -7.39
C VAL A 288 36.55 -27.27 -7.33
N PHE A 289 36.33 -26.56 -6.22
CA PHE A 289 36.69 -25.15 -6.04
C PHE A 289 37.83 -24.96 -5.04
N GLU A 290 38.45 -26.06 -4.56
CA GLU A 290 39.59 -26.05 -3.66
C GLU A 290 40.92 -26.30 -4.39
N ASP A 291 42.01 -25.69 -3.91
CA ASP A 291 43.37 -25.91 -4.40
C ASP A 291 43.86 -27.35 -4.06
N SER A 292 43.84 -28.21 -5.06
CA SER A 292 44.29 -29.60 -4.94
C SER A 292 45.79 -29.76 -4.56
N GLU A 293 46.64 -28.73 -4.73
CA GLU A 293 48.06 -28.74 -4.38
C GLU A 293 48.31 -28.29 -2.92
N ALA A 294 47.35 -27.63 -2.26
CA ALA A 294 47.47 -27.09 -0.90
C ALA A 294 47.26 -28.14 0.22
N GLN A 295 46.84 -29.36 -0.08
CA GLN A 295 46.69 -30.45 0.91
C GLN A 295 48.01 -31.02 1.45
N SER A 296 49.06 -30.21 1.60
CA SER A 296 50.28 -30.66 2.30
C SER A 296 50.07 -30.59 3.83
N ALA A 297 50.59 -31.60 4.54
CA ALA A 297 50.42 -31.80 5.99
C ALA A 297 50.89 -30.64 6.90
N SER A 298 51.26 -29.46 6.36
CA SER A 298 51.65 -28.27 7.10
C SER A 298 50.47 -27.34 7.41
N ASP A 299 49.38 -27.37 6.63
CA ASP A 299 48.27 -26.43 6.76
C ASP A 299 47.21 -26.92 7.75
N ALA A 300 47.07 -28.24 7.90
CA ALA A 300 46.26 -28.86 8.96
C ALA A 300 46.66 -28.47 10.41
N ALA A 301 47.89 -27.95 10.59
CA ALA A 301 48.42 -27.54 11.89
C ALA A 301 48.16 -26.04 12.19
N SER A 302 47.77 -25.23 11.22
CA SER A 302 47.59 -23.77 11.35
C SER A 302 46.14 -23.32 11.63
N GLY A 303 45.15 -24.22 11.53
CA GLY A 303 43.73 -23.89 11.74
C GLY A 303 43.14 -22.97 10.65
N GLN A 304 43.82 -22.83 9.51
CA GLN A 304 43.27 -22.20 8.31
C GLN A 304 42.56 -23.28 7.48
N GLY A 305 41.35 -23.02 7.07
CA GLY A 305 40.58 -23.88 6.18
C GLY A 305 41.27 -24.08 4.81
N PRO A 306 40.74 -24.98 3.97
CA PRO A 306 41.26 -25.20 2.63
C PRO A 306 41.31 -23.89 1.85
N ARG A 307 42.30 -23.75 0.98
CA ARG A 307 42.48 -22.52 0.19
C ARG A 307 41.62 -22.63 -1.07
N ALA A 308 40.71 -21.67 -1.27
CA ALA A 308 39.94 -21.62 -2.49
C ALA A 308 40.83 -21.39 -3.73
N ASP A 309 40.62 -22.18 -4.79
CA ASP A 309 41.23 -22.00 -6.11
C ASP A 309 40.16 -21.61 -7.12
N THR A 310 39.50 -20.51 -6.85
CA THR A 310 38.43 -19.93 -7.70
C THR A 310 38.55 -18.42 -7.75
N ASP A 311 38.26 -17.84 -8.92
CA ASP A 311 38.11 -16.39 -9.10
C ASP A 311 36.73 -15.89 -8.68
N SER A 312 35.78 -16.76 -8.33
CA SER A 312 34.47 -16.39 -7.80
C SER A 312 34.55 -15.84 -6.39
N GLY A 313 34.28 -14.55 -6.20
CA GLY A 313 34.31 -13.92 -4.89
C GLY A 313 33.29 -14.51 -3.91
N VAL A 314 32.15 -14.98 -4.38
CA VAL A 314 31.11 -15.60 -3.54
C VAL A 314 31.55 -16.96 -3.04
N ILE A 315 31.96 -17.85 -3.94
CA ILE A 315 32.43 -19.21 -3.59
C ILE A 315 33.70 -19.11 -2.75
N GLY A 316 34.68 -18.28 -3.17
CA GLY A 316 35.94 -18.09 -2.45
C GLY A 316 35.76 -17.55 -1.02
N ASN A 317 34.82 -16.66 -0.77
CA ASN A 317 34.49 -16.18 0.57
C ASN A 317 33.84 -17.28 1.42
N ALA A 318 32.82 -17.98 0.89
CA ALA A 318 32.20 -19.09 1.60
C ALA A 318 33.20 -20.14 2.04
N LEU A 319 34.08 -20.59 1.13
CA LEU A 319 35.13 -21.57 1.44
C LEU A 319 36.17 -21.04 2.45
N SER A 320 36.54 -19.77 2.36
CA SER A 320 37.46 -19.12 3.31
C SER A 320 36.91 -19.06 4.73
N ASP A 321 35.60 -18.97 4.88
CA ASP A 321 34.89 -18.97 6.14
C ASP A 321 34.54 -20.40 6.64
N GLY A 322 34.96 -21.45 5.90
CA GLY A 322 34.74 -22.85 6.24
C GLY A 322 33.38 -23.38 5.77
N GLY A 323 32.77 -22.73 4.80
CA GLY A 323 31.57 -23.18 4.11
C GLY A 323 31.83 -24.30 3.09
N GLU A 324 30.76 -24.77 2.47
CA GLU A 324 30.71 -25.84 1.50
C GLU A 324 30.03 -25.41 0.20
N VAL A 325 30.28 -26.13 -0.89
CA VAL A 325 29.57 -25.97 -2.16
C VAL A 325 28.75 -27.22 -2.42
N HIS A 326 27.43 -27.08 -2.39
CA HIS A 326 26.52 -28.16 -2.72
C HIS A 326 25.91 -27.93 -4.10
N ALA A 327 25.80 -28.99 -4.90
CA ALA A 327 25.25 -28.95 -6.25
C ALA A 327 24.22 -30.06 -6.49
N VAL A 328 23.32 -29.81 -7.42
CA VAL A 328 22.34 -30.79 -7.90
C VAL A 328 22.37 -30.86 -9.42
N ARG A 329 22.39 -32.08 -9.96
CA ARG A 329 22.18 -32.34 -11.38
C ARG A 329 20.70 -32.31 -11.72
N LEU A 330 20.35 -31.59 -12.77
CA LEU A 330 19.00 -31.42 -13.30
C LEU A 330 18.98 -32.03 -14.70
N ASP A 331 18.57 -33.30 -14.80
CA ASP A 331 18.57 -34.06 -16.05
C ASP A 331 17.54 -33.47 -17.02
N GLY A 332 17.97 -33.12 -18.23
CA GLY A 332 17.11 -32.56 -19.27
C GLY A 332 16.78 -31.06 -19.13
N PHE A 333 17.36 -30.34 -18.16
CA PHE A 333 17.08 -28.91 -17.91
C PHE A 333 18.00 -27.94 -18.68
N ASP A 334 18.91 -28.41 -19.51
CA ASP A 334 19.83 -27.54 -20.29
C ASP A 334 19.04 -26.47 -21.07
N GLY A 335 19.41 -25.20 -20.87
CA GLY A 335 18.77 -24.02 -21.47
C GLY A 335 17.39 -23.63 -20.87
N LEU A 336 16.86 -24.39 -19.92
CA LEU A 336 15.56 -24.11 -19.28
C LEU A 336 15.69 -23.37 -17.96
N VAL A 337 16.77 -23.60 -17.19
CA VAL A 337 17.04 -22.87 -15.96
C VAL A 337 17.30 -21.39 -16.24
N GLY A 338 18.02 -21.09 -17.32
CA GLY A 338 18.26 -19.73 -17.80
C GLY A 338 17.10 -19.07 -18.54
N ARG A 339 15.96 -19.77 -18.74
CA ARG A 339 14.82 -19.26 -19.48
C ARG A 339 14.07 -18.18 -18.71
N GLU A 340 13.85 -17.06 -19.36
CA GLU A 340 13.08 -15.93 -18.82
C GLU A 340 11.60 -16.27 -18.74
N ILE A 341 11.02 -16.15 -17.54
CA ILE A 341 9.62 -16.44 -17.24
C ILE A 341 8.80 -15.17 -16.92
N GLN A 342 9.47 -14.14 -16.44
CA GLN A 342 8.96 -12.77 -16.28
C GLN A 342 10.04 -11.81 -16.78
N PRO A 343 9.77 -10.52 -16.99
CA PRO A 343 10.79 -9.54 -17.33
C PRO A 343 11.97 -9.61 -16.35
N ASP A 344 13.19 -9.83 -16.88
CA ASP A 344 14.45 -9.95 -16.12
C ASP A 344 14.47 -11.05 -15.03
N ARG A 345 13.49 -11.95 -14.98
CA ARG A 345 13.42 -13.08 -14.05
C ARG A 345 13.35 -14.40 -14.79
N ARG A 346 14.17 -15.34 -14.39
CA ARG A 346 14.33 -16.66 -15.02
C ARG A 346 13.82 -17.78 -14.11
N LEU A 347 13.69 -19.00 -14.59
CA LEU A 347 13.43 -20.15 -13.73
C LEU A 347 14.51 -20.29 -12.65
N GLY A 348 15.80 -20.05 -12.98
CA GLY A 348 16.88 -20.01 -12.01
C GLY A 348 16.72 -18.92 -10.93
N THR A 349 16.03 -17.81 -11.23
CA THR A 349 15.69 -16.80 -10.24
C THR A 349 14.69 -17.35 -9.21
N GLU A 350 13.70 -18.15 -9.64
CA GLU A 350 12.79 -18.82 -8.71
C GLU A 350 13.52 -19.86 -7.83
N PHE A 351 14.45 -20.62 -8.39
CA PHE A 351 15.30 -21.50 -7.58
C PHE A 351 16.08 -20.70 -6.53
N SER A 352 16.62 -19.55 -6.91
CA SER A 352 17.31 -18.64 -5.99
C SER A 352 16.39 -18.08 -4.91
N ASP A 353 15.12 -17.73 -5.24
CA ASP A 353 14.15 -17.23 -4.26
C ASP A 353 13.86 -18.29 -3.18
N HIS A 354 13.73 -19.57 -3.57
CA HIS A 354 13.54 -20.67 -2.63
C HIS A 354 14.81 -20.89 -1.76
N ALA A 355 16.01 -20.90 -2.36
CA ALA A 355 17.26 -21.03 -1.62
C ALA A 355 17.47 -19.92 -0.57
N LYS A 356 17.13 -18.67 -0.92
CA LYS A 356 17.22 -17.50 -0.03
C LYS A 356 16.36 -17.61 1.23
N ARG A 357 15.26 -18.35 1.19
CA ARG A 357 14.43 -18.57 2.39
C ARG A 357 15.16 -19.37 3.48
N HIS A 358 16.18 -20.13 3.10
CA HIS A 358 17.04 -20.88 4.00
C HIS A 358 18.35 -20.15 4.37
N GLY A 359 18.45 -18.86 4.01
CA GLY A 359 19.57 -17.99 4.39
C GLY A 359 20.66 -17.84 3.33
N ALA A 360 20.61 -18.61 2.23
CA ALA A 360 21.61 -18.49 1.17
C ALA A 360 21.55 -17.13 0.46
N GLY A 361 22.70 -16.63 0.02
CA GLY A 361 22.79 -15.39 -0.76
C GLY A 361 22.20 -15.49 -2.18
N GLY A 362 22.09 -16.70 -2.72
CA GLY A 362 21.58 -17.02 -4.06
C GLY A 362 22.15 -18.34 -4.57
N ILE A 363 21.94 -18.61 -5.85
CA ILE A 363 22.45 -19.80 -6.52
C ILE A 363 23.28 -19.43 -7.76
N PHE A 364 24.06 -20.38 -8.27
CA PHE A 364 24.58 -20.36 -9.63
C PHE A 364 23.99 -21.53 -10.42
N HIS A 365 23.98 -21.44 -11.76
CA HIS A 365 23.58 -22.55 -12.61
C HIS A 365 24.32 -22.54 -13.96
N THR A 366 24.45 -23.70 -14.56
CA THR A 366 25.28 -23.88 -15.77
C THR A 366 24.75 -23.19 -17.01
N ASP A 367 23.49 -22.78 -17.07
CA ASP A 367 22.93 -22.01 -18.19
C ASP A 367 23.45 -20.54 -18.19
N GLU A 368 23.97 -20.04 -17.08
CA GLU A 368 24.58 -18.72 -16.99
C GLU A 368 26.11 -18.77 -16.90
N LEU A 369 26.66 -19.91 -16.47
CA LEU A 369 28.09 -20.11 -16.36
C LEU A 369 28.75 -20.48 -17.73
N PRO A 370 29.98 -20.04 -18.00
CA PRO A 370 30.94 -19.40 -17.09
C PRO A 370 30.66 -17.89 -16.91
N ALA A 371 30.51 -17.46 -15.67
CA ALA A 371 30.30 -16.09 -15.25
C ALA A 371 30.63 -15.91 -13.76
N TYR A 372 30.57 -14.70 -13.23
CA TYR A 372 30.71 -14.38 -11.80
C TYR A 372 32.00 -14.88 -11.15
N GLY A 373 33.08 -15.01 -11.96
CA GLY A 373 34.36 -15.53 -11.54
C GLY A 373 34.49 -17.05 -11.64
N VAL A 374 33.41 -17.78 -11.93
CA VAL A 374 33.49 -19.23 -12.23
C VAL A 374 34.00 -19.42 -13.66
N THR A 375 35.07 -20.16 -13.83
CA THR A 375 35.77 -20.41 -15.09
C THR A 375 35.13 -21.55 -15.88
N GLN A 376 35.47 -21.66 -17.18
CA GLN A 376 35.03 -22.77 -18.02
C GLN A 376 35.58 -24.14 -17.51
N ASP A 377 36.81 -24.16 -17.00
CA ASP A 377 37.45 -25.38 -16.49
C ASP A 377 36.72 -25.86 -15.22
N GLU A 378 36.30 -24.93 -14.33
CA GLU A 378 35.51 -25.25 -13.15
C GLU A 378 34.09 -25.74 -13.52
N VAL A 379 33.47 -25.18 -14.56
CA VAL A 379 32.16 -25.67 -15.06
C VAL A 379 32.28 -27.09 -15.60
N GLU A 380 33.36 -27.39 -16.32
CA GLU A 380 33.63 -28.76 -16.82
C GLU A 380 33.88 -29.74 -15.68
N ALA A 381 34.68 -29.35 -14.69
CA ALA A 381 34.94 -30.14 -13.49
C ALA A 381 33.68 -30.37 -12.65
N LEU A 382 32.85 -29.32 -12.48
CA LEU A 382 31.56 -29.41 -11.81
C LEU A 382 30.63 -30.42 -12.50
N ARG A 383 30.48 -30.32 -13.83
CA ARG A 383 29.68 -31.28 -14.62
C ARG A 383 30.18 -32.71 -14.50
N GLU A 384 31.53 -32.93 -14.49
CA GLU A 384 32.14 -34.25 -14.28
C GLU A 384 31.84 -34.76 -12.86
N ALA A 385 31.96 -33.92 -11.83
CA ALA A 385 31.73 -34.29 -10.43
C ALA A 385 30.32 -34.82 -10.17
N VAL A 386 29.28 -34.22 -10.82
CA VAL A 386 27.88 -34.65 -10.66
C VAL A 386 27.38 -35.57 -11.79
N ASP A 387 28.27 -36.05 -12.70
CA ASP A 387 27.95 -36.89 -13.87
C ASP A 387 26.88 -36.28 -14.78
N ALA A 388 26.98 -34.95 -15.04
CA ALA A 388 26.02 -34.20 -15.87
C ALA A 388 26.39 -34.28 -17.37
N GLY A 389 25.43 -34.70 -18.18
CA GLY A 389 25.53 -34.76 -19.64
C GLY A 389 25.26 -33.41 -20.33
N PRO A 390 25.33 -33.37 -21.67
CA PRO A 390 25.16 -32.12 -22.43
C PRO A 390 23.72 -31.57 -22.43
N GLU A 391 22.72 -32.38 -22.11
CA GLU A 391 21.30 -31.98 -22.04
C GLU A 391 20.86 -31.64 -20.60
N ASP A 392 21.79 -31.73 -19.64
CA ASP A 392 21.52 -31.47 -18.22
C ASP A 392 21.95 -30.06 -17.81
N ALA A 393 21.30 -29.48 -16.82
CA ALA A 393 21.81 -28.33 -16.08
C ALA A 393 22.35 -28.75 -14.72
N VAL A 394 23.18 -27.90 -14.10
CA VAL A 394 23.61 -28.04 -12.71
C VAL A 394 23.32 -26.74 -11.99
N ALA A 395 22.66 -26.83 -10.85
CA ALA A 395 22.50 -25.72 -9.92
C ALA A 395 23.39 -25.94 -8.70
N LEU A 396 23.99 -24.86 -8.13
CA LEU A 396 24.86 -24.95 -6.97
C LEU A 396 24.68 -23.76 -6.02
N VAL A 397 24.92 -24.03 -4.74
CA VAL A 397 24.89 -23.06 -3.63
C VAL A 397 26.24 -23.14 -2.89
N ALA A 398 26.80 -22.00 -2.51
CA ALA A 398 28.00 -21.89 -1.69
C ALA A 398 27.69 -21.05 -0.46
N ASP A 399 27.71 -21.64 0.72
CA ASP A 399 27.42 -20.99 2.00
C ASP A 399 28.00 -21.80 3.18
N ASP A 400 27.67 -21.44 4.43
CA ASP A 400 27.95 -22.33 5.55
C ASP A 400 27.32 -23.71 5.33
N PRO A 401 27.89 -24.82 5.90
CA PRO A 401 27.46 -26.17 5.53
C PRO A 401 25.98 -26.45 5.72
N GLN A 402 25.35 -25.91 6.80
CA GLN A 402 23.92 -26.12 7.07
C GLN A 402 23.06 -25.34 6.10
N THR A 403 23.39 -24.08 5.86
CA THR A 403 22.69 -23.22 4.89
C THR A 403 22.77 -23.77 3.48
N ALA A 404 23.98 -24.24 3.05
CA ALA A 404 24.18 -24.80 1.72
C ALA A 404 23.35 -26.09 1.51
N GLU A 405 23.29 -26.98 2.52
CA GLU A 405 22.49 -28.22 2.48
C GLU A 405 20.99 -27.88 2.35
N LEU A 406 20.44 -27.04 3.23
CA LEU A 406 19.02 -26.67 3.21
C LEU A 406 18.63 -25.89 1.94
N ALA A 407 19.49 -25.00 1.47
CA ALA A 407 19.23 -24.21 0.28
C ALA A 407 19.23 -25.05 -1.01
N ILE A 408 20.14 -26.03 -1.13
CA ILE A 408 20.14 -26.90 -2.31
C ILE A 408 18.97 -27.89 -2.29
N GLU A 409 18.51 -28.34 -1.11
CA GLU A 409 17.28 -29.13 -0.98
C GLU A 409 16.05 -28.32 -1.45
N ALA A 410 15.95 -27.03 -1.10
CA ALA A 410 14.88 -26.15 -1.59
C ALA A 410 14.93 -25.97 -3.11
N VAL A 411 16.12 -25.93 -3.72
CA VAL A 411 16.28 -25.94 -5.19
C VAL A 411 15.74 -27.24 -5.79
N VAL A 412 16.04 -28.39 -5.17
CA VAL A 412 15.52 -29.70 -5.59
C VAL A 412 14.00 -29.73 -5.58
N GLU A 413 13.38 -29.29 -4.49
CA GLU A 413 11.92 -29.23 -4.37
C GLU A 413 11.30 -28.33 -5.45
N ARG A 414 11.88 -27.12 -5.66
CA ARG A 414 11.37 -26.22 -6.70
C ARG A 414 11.60 -26.77 -8.12
N ALA A 415 12.69 -27.51 -8.36
CA ALA A 415 12.95 -28.16 -9.65
C ALA A 415 11.93 -29.29 -9.91
N HIS A 416 11.59 -30.10 -8.90
CA HIS A 416 10.50 -31.07 -9.01
C HIS A 416 9.16 -30.38 -9.37
N THR A 417 8.82 -29.29 -8.70
CA THR A 417 7.62 -28.53 -8.98
C THR A 417 7.60 -27.98 -10.42
N ALA A 418 8.77 -27.58 -10.96
CA ALA A 418 8.87 -27.11 -12.34
C ALA A 418 8.54 -28.20 -13.39
N MET A 419 8.72 -29.48 -13.04
CA MET A 419 8.33 -30.60 -13.89
C MET A 419 6.80 -30.82 -13.90
N ASP A 420 6.12 -30.45 -12.81
CA ASP A 420 4.65 -30.53 -12.68
C ASP A 420 3.93 -29.31 -13.29
N GLY A 421 4.63 -28.20 -13.50
CA GLY A 421 4.10 -26.95 -14.10
C GLY A 421 4.09 -25.76 -13.15
N VAL A 422 2.92 -25.14 -12.97
CA VAL A 422 2.73 -23.96 -12.13
C VAL A 422 2.32 -24.39 -10.73
N PRO A 423 3.08 -24.05 -9.67
CA PRO A 423 2.69 -24.34 -8.29
C PRO A 423 1.58 -23.39 -7.81
N GLU A 424 0.72 -23.86 -6.91
CA GLU A 424 -0.19 -22.99 -6.15
C GLU A 424 0.58 -22.31 -5.02
N GLU A 425 0.76 -20.99 -5.12
CA GLU A 425 1.58 -20.25 -4.16
C GLU A 425 1.15 -18.79 -4.00
N THR A 426 1.56 -18.18 -2.89
CA THR A 426 1.49 -16.74 -2.64
C THR A 426 2.83 -16.12 -3.04
N ARG A 427 2.78 -14.98 -3.72
CA ARG A 427 3.95 -14.25 -4.23
C ARG A 427 3.91 -12.78 -3.81
N ASP A 428 5.05 -12.18 -3.54
CA ASP A 428 5.19 -10.73 -3.35
C ASP A 428 5.17 -10.02 -4.71
N ALA A 429 4.32 -9.03 -4.87
CA ALA A 429 4.37 -8.07 -5.97
C ALA A 429 5.59 -7.15 -5.82
N LEU A 430 6.34 -6.95 -6.90
CA LEU A 430 7.51 -6.08 -6.93
C LEU A 430 7.19 -4.79 -7.70
N GLN A 431 7.93 -3.71 -7.41
CA GLN A 431 7.73 -2.40 -8.03
C GLN A 431 7.97 -2.34 -9.54
N ASP A 432 8.63 -3.35 -10.09
CA ASP A 432 8.89 -3.50 -11.52
C ASP A 432 7.79 -4.28 -12.28
N GLY A 433 6.66 -4.55 -11.61
CA GLY A 433 5.55 -5.31 -12.17
C GLY A 433 5.80 -6.83 -12.22
N THR A 434 6.87 -7.33 -11.63
CA THR A 434 7.16 -8.76 -11.49
C THR A 434 6.78 -9.28 -10.10
N SER A 435 6.95 -10.57 -9.86
CA SER A 435 6.67 -11.18 -8.56
C SER A 435 7.74 -12.18 -8.16
N ARG A 436 7.86 -12.43 -6.84
CA ARG A 436 8.74 -13.47 -6.28
C ARG A 436 7.99 -14.38 -5.32
N TYR A 437 8.47 -15.61 -5.15
CA TYR A 437 7.90 -16.56 -4.21
C TYR A 437 7.92 -16.01 -2.77
N LEU A 438 6.78 -16.16 -2.09
CA LEU A 438 6.63 -15.79 -0.68
C LEU A 438 6.39 -17.01 0.20
N ARG A 439 5.35 -17.81 -0.07
CA ARG A 439 4.97 -18.99 0.71
C ARG A 439 3.93 -19.84 -0.04
N PRO A 440 3.60 -21.07 0.41
CA PRO A 440 2.45 -21.81 -0.07
C PRO A 440 1.13 -21.06 0.17
N LEU A 441 0.10 -21.36 -0.62
CA LEU A 441 -1.25 -20.81 -0.34
C LEU A 441 -1.77 -21.30 1.00
N PRO A 442 -2.42 -20.43 1.81
CA PRO A 442 -3.03 -20.81 3.07
C PRO A 442 -4.21 -21.77 2.85
N GLY A 443 -4.36 -22.75 3.74
CA GLY A 443 -5.42 -23.74 3.71
C GLY A 443 -6.72 -23.30 4.43
N ALA A 444 -7.78 -24.09 4.26
CA ALA A 444 -9.11 -23.85 4.88
C ALA A 444 -9.14 -24.05 6.41
N ALA A 445 -8.12 -24.67 7.01
CA ALA A 445 -8.04 -24.96 8.45
C ALA A 445 -7.70 -23.73 9.33
N ARG A 446 -7.70 -22.53 8.75
CA ARG A 446 -7.18 -21.29 9.35
C ARG A 446 -8.17 -20.59 10.30
N MET A 447 -9.47 -20.88 10.26
CA MET A 447 -10.49 -20.13 10.98
C MET A 447 -11.24 -20.96 12.04
N TYR A 448 -11.56 -20.34 13.21
CA TYR A 448 -12.42 -20.89 14.24
C TYR A 448 -13.21 -19.77 14.95
N PRO A 449 -14.37 -20.07 15.62
CA PRO A 449 -15.22 -19.05 16.23
C PRO A 449 -14.55 -18.29 17.37
N GLU A 450 -14.71 -16.96 17.39
CA GLU A 450 -14.47 -16.12 18.56
C GLU A 450 -15.64 -16.25 19.54
N THR A 451 -15.35 -16.58 20.79
CA THR A 451 -16.39 -16.82 21.81
C THR A 451 -16.59 -15.66 22.78
N ASP A 452 -15.66 -14.72 22.83
CA ASP A 452 -15.69 -13.60 23.78
C ASP A 452 -16.45 -12.38 23.24
N VAL A 453 -16.71 -12.34 21.92
CA VAL A 453 -17.53 -11.29 21.29
C VAL A 453 -18.93 -11.83 20.96
N PRO A 454 -20.01 -11.20 21.48
CA PRO A 454 -21.36 -11.61 21.13
C PRO A 454 -21.66 -11.35 19.65
N PRO A 455 -22.47 -12.19 19.00
CA PRO A 455 -22.91 -11.95 17.62
C PRO A 455 -23.66 -10.62 17.48
N VAL A 456 -23.57 -10.03 16.28
CA VAL A 456 -24.29 -8.82 15.89
C VAL A 456 -25.41 -9.19 14.92
N GLU A 457 -26.58 -8.57 15.05
CA GLU A 457 -27.70 -8.65 14.10
C GLU A 457 -27.77 -7.28 13.38
N PRO A 458 -27.11 -7.14 12.22
CA PRO A 458 -27.10 -5.87 11.49
C PRO A 458 -28.47 -5.59 10.89
N ASP A 459 -28.88 -4.32 10.87
CA ASP A 459 -30.09 -3.86 10.19
C ASP A 459 -29.75 -2.87 9.07
N PRO A 460 -29.72 -3.31 7.81
CA PRO A 460 -29.39 -2.43 6.68
C PRO A 460 -30.35 -1.25 6.49
N SER A 461 -31.53 -1.29 7.13
CA SER A 461 -32.49 -0.17 7.07
C SER A 461 -32.10 1.01 7.98
N GLU A 462 -31.11 0.82 8.87
CA GLU A 462 -30.60 1.90 9.74
C GLU A 462 -29.58 2.79 9.03
N VAL A 463 -29.09 2.39 7.87
CA VAL A 463 -28.11 3.18 7.08
C VAL A 463 -28.69 3.63 5.75
N GLU A 464 -28.25 4.79 5.28
CA GLU A 464 -28.61 5.33 3.97
C GLU A 464 -27.49 4.99 2.96
N THR A 465 -27.89 4.67 1.72
CA THR A 465 -26.90 4.45 0.65
C THR A 465 -26.18 5.75 0.34
N PRO A 466 -24.85 5.82 0.47
CA PRO A 466 -24.10 7.04 0.17
C PRO A 466 -24.23 7.45 -1.32
N GLU A 467 -24.23 8.76 -1.57
CA GLU A 467 -24.16 9.30 -2.93
C GLU A 467 -22.78 9.01 -3.55
N LEU A 468 -22.75 8.53 -4.79
CA LEU A 468 -21.51 8.28 -5.51
C LEU A 468 -20.70 9.56 -5.75
N LEU A 469 -19.38 9.49 -5.71
CA LEU A 469 -18.51 10.64 -6.01
C LEU A 469 -18.80 11.24 -7.41
N THR A 470 -19.14 10.40 -8.38
CA THR A 470 -19.53 10.86 -9.74
C THR A 470 -20.86 11.62 -9.73
N GLU A 471 -21.81 11.23 -8.88
CA GLU A 471 -23.08 11.94 -8.69
C GLU A 471 -22.86 13.26 -7.94
N LYS A 472 -22.00 13.27 -6.91
CA LYS A 472 -21.56 14.50 -6.23
C LYS A 472 -20.96 15.51 -7.20
N VAL A 473 -20.08 15.08 -8.11
CA VAL A 473 -19.50 15.98 -9.14
C VAL A 473 -20.63 16.62 -9.96
N ALA A 474 -21.56 15.82 -10.48
CA ALA A 474 -22.69 16.33 -11.27
C ALA A 474 -23.58 17.28 -10.46
N ARG A 475 -23.81 16.97 -9.18
CA ARG A 475 -24.57 17.84 -8.27
C ARG A 475 -23.83 19.15 -7.99
N TYR A 476 -22.52 19.13 -7.76
CA TYR A 476 -21.73 20.34 -7.51
C TYR A 476 -21.68 21.26 -8.74
N GLU A 477 -21.64 20.68 -9.95
CA GLU A 477 -21.78 21.44 -11.19
C GLU A 477 -23.16 22.09 -11.33
N SER A 478 -24.24 21.32 -11.07
CA SER A 478 -25.63 21.78 -11.29
C SER A 478 -26.15 22.73 -10.22
N ASP A 479 -25.91 22.40 -8.94
CA ASP A 479 -26.56 23.07 -7.80
C ASP A 479 -25.70 24.22 -7.27
N TYR A 480 -24.37 24.09 -7.32
CA TYR A 480 -23.42 25.08 -6.81
C TYR A 480 -22.72 25.87 -7.91
N GLY A 481 -22.87 25.46 -9.18
CA GLY A 481 -22.30 26.16 -10.33
C GLY A 481 -20.78 26.11 -10.43
N LEU A 482 -20.15 25.10 -9.80
CA LEU A 482 -18.72 24.87 -9.92
C LEU A 482 -18.37 24.40 -11.34
N ASP A 483 -17.19 24.77 -11.83
CA ASP A 483 -16.68 24.16 -13.05
C ASP A 483 -16.31 22.68 -12.82
N SER A 484 -16.30 21.86 -13.89
CA SER A 484 -16.10 20.41 -13.82
C SER A 484 -14.78 20.00 -13.13
N GLY A 485 -13.71 20.78 -13.34
CA GLY A 485 -12.43 20.53 -12.71
C GLY A 485 -12.48 20.70 -11.20
N LEU A 486 -13.02 21.85 -10.75
CA LEU A 486 -13.13 22.18 -9.34
C LEU A 486 -14.16 21.28 -8.63
N ALA A 487 -15.31 20.99 -9.28
CA ALA A 487 -16.30 20.05 -8.76
C ALA A 487 -15.70 18.67 -8.51
N LYS A 488 -14.88 18.17 -9.44
CA LYS A 488 -14.16 16.90 -9.28
C LYS A 488 -13.12 16.97 -8.17
N GLN A 489 -12.33 18.04 -8.08
CA GLN A 489 -11.32 18.18 -7.02
C GLN A 489 -11.98 18.12 -5.64
N VAL A 490 -13.06 18.90 -5.42
CA VAL A 490 -13.78 18.90 -4.15
C VAL A 490 -14.42 17.54 -3.85
N ALA A 491 -15.16 16.94 -4.79
CA ALA A 491 -15.86 15.69 -4.56
C ALA A 491 -14.89 14.52 -4.24
N TYR A 492 -13.72 14.49 -4.88
CA TYR A 492 -12.69 13.48 -4.65
C TYR A 492 -11.70 13.89 -3.54
N GLY A 493 -11.74 15.15 -3.07
CA GLY A 493 -10.92 15.67 -1.98
C GLY A 493 -11.27 15.03 -0.62
N GLN A 494 -10.44 15.29 0.39
CA GLN A 494 -10.69 14.79 1.75
C GLN A 494 -11.75 15.61 2.50
N ARG A 495 -11.92 16.87 2.10
CA ARG A 495 -12.74 17.86 2.82
C ARG A 495 -14.12 18.11 2.19
N TRP A 496 -14.60 17.20 1.32
CA TRP A 496 -15.94 17.36 0.76
C TRP A 496 -17.06 17.41 1.84
N PRO A 497 -16.98 16.71 3.00
CA PRO A 497 -17.99 16.84 4.03
C PRO A 497 -18.02 18.25 4.64
N LEU A 498 -16.84 18.85 4.87
CA LEU A 498 -16.74 20.24 5.34
C LEU A 498 -17.26 21.21 4.28
N PHE A 499 -16.92 21.01 2.99
CA PHE A 499 -17.44 21.80 1.89
C PHE A 499 -18.97 21.82 1.88
N GLU A 500 -19.61 20.65 1.94
CA GLU A 500 -21.08 20.56 1.98
C GLU A 500 -21.66 21.25 3.21
N ALA A 501 -21.04 21.10 4.36
CA ALA A 501 -21.49 21.73 5.60
C ALA A 501 -21.48 23.26 5.51
N VAL A 502 -20.35 23.87 5.09
CA VAL A 502 -20.24 25.33 5.00
C VAL A 502 -21.12 25.94 3.91
N VAL A 503 -21.29 25.23 2.77
CA VAL A 503 -22.22 25.68 1.71
C VAL A 503 -23.67 25.60 2.18
N ALA A 504 -24.05 24.58 2.95
CA ALA A 504 -25.38 24.49 3.55
C ALA A 504 -25.65 25.60 4.58
N GLU A 505 -24.62 26.12 5.24
CA GLU A 505 -24.67 27.28 6.15
C GLU A 505 -24.75 28.63 5.41
N GLY A 506 -24.50 28.61 4.09
CA GLY A 506 -24.71 29.77 3.21
C GLY A 506 -23.43 30.39 2.65
N VAL A 507 -22.28 29.81 2.91
CA VAL A 507 -20.98 30.24 2.34
C VAL A 507 -20.96 30.04 0.81
N ASP A 508 -20.40 30.99 0.07
CA ASP A 508 -20.22 30.87 -1.38
C ASP A 508 -19.44 29.62 -1.77
N ALA A 509 -20.05 28.77 -2.60
CA ALA A 509 -19.47 27.48 -2.96
C ALA A 509 -18.14 27.59 -3.72
N THR A 510 -17.95 28.63 -4.55
CA THR A 510 -16.71 28.87 -5.27
C THR A 510 -15.59 29.30 -4.33
N LEU A 511 -15.92 30.14 -3.33
CA LEU A 511 -14.99 30.52 -2.27
C LEU A 511 -14.57 29.29 -1.45
N ALA A 512 -15.54 28.52 -0.95
CA ALA A 512 -15.26 27.33 -0.14
C ALA A 512 -14.38 26.32 -0.91
N ALA A 513 -14.75 26.00 -2.16
CA ALA A 513 -13.99 25.09 -3.01
C ALA A 513 -12.56 25.59 -3.28
N GLY A 514 -12.40 26.88 -3.59
CA GLY A 514 -11.12 27.51 -3.83
C GLY A 514 -10.18 27.43 -2.61
N VAL A 515 -10.72 27.70 -1.42
CA VAL A 515 -9.94 27.63 -0.17
C VAL A 515 -9.53 26.20 0.13
N LEU A 516 -10.48 25.26 0.15
CA LEU A 516 -10.23 23.87 0.57
C LEU A 516 -9.31 23.09 -0.37
N GLU A 517 -9.31 23.41 -1.67
CA GLU A 517 -8.51 22.67 -2.66
C GLU A 517 -7.26 23.45 -3.13
N SER A 518 -7.40 24.75 -3.44
CA SER A 518 -6.31 25.52 -4.02
C SER A 518 -5.47 26.24 -2.97
N THR A 519 -6.09 27.08 -2.12
CA THR A 519 -5.35 27.90 -1.15
C THR A 519 -4.58 27.03 -0.15
N LEU A 520 -5.18 25.97 0.41
CA LEU A 520 -4.46 25.06 1.31
C LEU A 520 -3.30 24.34 0.62
N THR A 521 -3.42 24.07 -0.68
CA THR A 521 -2.33 23.47 -1.46
C THR A 521 -1.20 24.46 -1.70
N GLU A 522 -1.49 25.74 -1.95
CA GLU A 522 -0.51 26.81 -2.09
C GLU A 522 0.20 27.06 -0.77
N LEU A 523 -0.51 27.21 0.34
CA LEU A 523 0.07 27.37 1.68
C LEU A 523 1.03 26.23 2.05
N ARG A 524 0.67 24.97 1.73
CA ARG A 524 1.56 23.82 1.95
C ARG A 524 2.84 23.90 1.12
N ARG A 525 2.79 24.44 -0.11
CA ARG A 525 3.99 24.66 -0.96
C ARG A 525 4.87 25.77 -0.42
N ASP A 526 4.29 26.70 0.32
CA ASP A 526 4.97 27.80 0.99
C ASP A 526 5.42 27.44 2.42
N ASP A 527 5.52 26.13 2.72
CA ASP A 527 5.98 25.55 4.00
C ASP A 527 5.10 25.92 5.20
N VAL A 528 3.82 26.28 5.01
CA VAL A 528 2.85 26.45 6.10
C VAL A 528 2.34 25.08 6.56
N ALA A 529 2.33 24.85 7.88
CA ALA A 529 1.87 23.60 8.49
C ALA A 529 0.34 23.48 8.47
N VAL A 530 -0.24 23.33 7.27
CA VAL A 530 -1.71 23.26 7.07
C VAL A 530 -2.37 22.04 7.75
N GLU A 531 -1.59 21.06 8.17
CA GLU A 531 -2.02 19.91 8.98
C GLU A 531 -2.45 20.30 10.40
N HIS A 532 -2.04 21.46 10.90
CA HIS A 532 -2.50 22.00 12.17
C HIS A 532 -3.88 22.69 12.09
N LEU A 533 -4.37 22.96 10.86
CA LEU A 533 -5.68 23.57 10.66
C LEU A 533 -6.80 22.55 10.87
N THR A 534 -7.66 22.82 11.84
CA THR A 534 -8.85 22.04 12.13
C THR A 534 -10.01 22.43 11.19
N ASP A 535 -11.01 21.56 11.06
CA ASP A 535 -12.25 21.90 10.33
C ASP A 535 -12.98 23.11 10.92
N ALA A 536 -12.86 23.35 12.23
CA ALA A 536 -13.40 24.54 12.88
C ALA A 536 -12.69 25.81 12.39
N HIS A 537 -11.35 25.81 12.31
CA HIS A 537 -10.58 26.95 11.78
C HIS A 537 -10.98 27.28 10.35
N LEU A 538 -11.12 26.26 9.49
CA LEU A 538 -11.49 26.42 8.09
C LEU A 538 -12.92 26.96 7.96
N ARG A 539 -13.87 26.45 8.75
CA ARG A 539 -15.25 26.91 8.78
C ARG A 539 -15.34 28.37 9.21
N GLU A 540 -14.79 28.71 10.39
CA GLU A 540 -14.81 30.08 10.92
C GLU A 540 -14.14 31.07 9.95
N THR A 541 -13.01 30.69 9.36
CA THR A 541 -12.31 31.52 8.34
C THR A 541 -13.21 31.77 7.12
N LEU A 542 -13.86 30.73 6.59
CA LEU A 542 -14.77 30.84 5.45
C LEU A 542 -15.97 31.73 5.76
N GLU A 543 -16.56 31.59 6.94
CA GLU A 543 -17.68 32.45 7.40
C GLU A 543 -17.28 33.93 7.50
N LEU A 544 -16.11 34.23 8.10
CA LEU A 544 -15.60 35.59 8.23
C LEU A 544 -15.29 36.24 6.87
N VAL A 545 -14.73 35.46 5.94
CA VAL A 545 -14.40 35.98 4.60
C VAL A 545 -15.65 36.16 3.75
N ASP A 546 -16.59 35.21 3.78
CA ASP A 546 -17.84 35.31 3.04
C ASP A 546 -18.75 36.42 3.60
N GLY A 547 -18.75 36.60 4.93
CA GLY A 547 -19.42 37.68 5.62
C GLY A 547 -18.82 39.07 5.37
N GLY A 548 -17.57 39.14 4.86
CA GLY A 548 -16.85 40.38 4.61
C GLY A 548 -16.17 40.98 5.84
N ASP A 549 -16.16 40.27 6.98
CA ASP A 549 -15.42 40.65 8.19
C ASP A 549 -13.92 40.57 8.01
N VAL A 550 -13.45 39.67 7.12
CA VAL A 550 -12.07 39.57 6.64
C VAL A 550 -12.08 39.69 5.12
N PRO A 551 -11.26 40.59 4.53
CA PRO A 551 -11.09 40.67 3.08
C PRO A 551 -10.48 39.38 2.50
N ARG A 552 -10.82 39.06 1.24
CA ARG A 552 -10.27 37.87 0.56
C ARG A 552 -8.74 37.85 0.53
N GLU A 553 -8.11 39.00 0.43
CA GLU A 553 -6.66 39.19 0.45
C GLU A 553 -6.01 38.86 1.80
N GLY A 554 -6.80 38.86 2.90
CA GLY A 554 -6.34 38.49 4.23
C GLY A 554 -6.51 37.01 4.57
N LEU A 555 -7.15 36.23 3.67
CA LEU A 555 -7.46 34.83 3.89
C LEU A 555 -6.22 33.97 4.15
N GLU A 556 -5.20 34.10 3.29
CA GLU A 556 -3.96 33.30 3.37
C GLU A 556 -3.19 33.64 4.65
N ASP A 557 -3.10 34.93 5.00
CA ASP A 557 -2.44 35.38 6.23
C ASP A 557 -3.17 34.87 7.48
N LEU A 558 -4.52 34.82 7.46
CA LEU A 558 -5.31 34.28 8.57
C LEU A 558 -5.09 32.76 8.73
N LEU A 559 -5.14 31.99 7.65
CA LEU A 559 -4.89 30.56 7.69
C LEU A 559 -3.45 30.24 8.14
N ALA A 560 -2.47 31.02 7.71
CA ALA A 560 -1.09 30.87 8.14
C ALA A 560 -0.92 31.15 9.65
N ALA A 561 -1.58 32.20 10.17
CA ALA A 561 -1.56 32.54 11.58
C ALA A 561 -2.20 31.43 12.45
N LEU A 562 -3.32 30.84 11.99
CA LEU A 562 -3.97 29.72 12.66
C LEU A 562 -3.13 28.44 12.62
N ALA A 563 -2.42 28.17 11.50
CA ALA A 563 -1.51 27.03 11.39
C ALA A 563 -0.31 27.14 12.33
N GLU A 564 0.19 28.38 12.58
CA GLU A 564 1.26 28.65 13.54
C GLU A 564 0.78 28.58 15.00
N ASN A 565 -0.48 28.92 15.26
CA ASN A 565 -1.07 28.99 16.60
C ASN A 565 -2.42 28.27 16.64
N PRO A 566 -2.47 26.94 16.61
CA PRO A 566 -3.69 26.14 16.46
C PRO A 566 -4.64 26.19 17.67
N ASP A 567 -4.25 26.82 18.77
CA ASP A 567 -5.12 27.04 19.93
C ASP A 567 -6.01 28.29 19.82
N LEU A 568 -5.79 29.15 18.80
CA LEU A 568 -6.59 30.36 18.57
C LEU A 568 -7.87 30.04 17.78
N THR A 569 -8.95 30.79 18.04
CA THR A 569 -10.08 30.87 17.12
C THR A 569 -9.77 31.79 15.94
N ALA A 570 -10.53 31.70 14.83
CA ALA A 570 -10.31 32.60 13.69
C ALA A 570 -10.54 34.08 14.08
N GLU A 571 -11.53 34.39 14.94
CA GLU A 571 -11.77 35.76 15.45
C GLU A 571 -10.57 36.30 16.24
N GLU A 572 -9.97 35.46 17.14
CA GLU A 572 -8.80 35.85 17.92
C GLU A 572 -7.58 36.08 17.03
N ALA A 573 -7.38 35.25 16.00
CA ALA A 573 -6.30 35.43 15.02
C ALA A 573 -6.50 36.70 14.18
N VAL A 574 -7.73 37.02 13.77
CA VAL A 574 -8.05 38.29 13.08
C VAL A 574 -7.70 39.52 13.94
N GLU A 575 -8.05 39.49 15.24
CA GLU A 575 -7.71 40.59 16.17
C GLU A 575 -6.18 40.72 16.36
N GLN A 576 -5.49 39.60 16.52
CA GLN A 576 -4.05 39.57 16.78
C GLN A 576 -3.24 40.08 15.58
N GLU A 577 -3.58 39.65 14.37
CA GLU A 577 -2.88 40.01 13.12
C GLU A 577 -3.41 41.33 12.51
N GLY A 578 -4.53 41.82 13.01
CA GLY A 578 -5.16 43.07 12.52
C GLY A 578 -5.71 42.93 11.11
N LEU A 579 -6.26 41.74 10.77
CA LEU A 579 -6.80 41.38 9.47
C LEU A 579 -8.29 41.77 9.29
N GLY A 580 -8.91 42.36 10.29
CA GLY A 580 -10.31 42.77 10.22
C GLY A 580 -10.56 43.80 9.10
N GLY A 581 -11.63 43.61 8.36
CA GLY A 581 -12.04 44.51 7.27
C GLY A 581 -12.25 45.95 7.79
N VAL A 582 -11.79 46.92 7.02
CA VAL A 582 -12.06 48.34 7.30
C VAL A 582 -13.37 48.77 6.63
N SER A 583 -14.07 49.67 7.27
CA SER A 583 -15.33 50.21 6.70
C SER A 583 -15.11 50.91 5.36
N ASN A 584 -16.15 50.96 4.52
CA ASN A 584 -16.11 51.70 3.27
C ASN A 584 -15.72 53.17 3.42
N ASP A 585 -15.96 53.78 4.60
CA ASP A 585 -15.53 55.13 4.89
C ASP A 585 -14.03 55.21 5.14
N GLU A 586 -13.44 54.25 5.83
CA GLU A 586 -11.98 54.13 6.06
C GLU A 586 -11.23 53.79 4.77
N VAL A 587 -11.79 52.90 3.91
CA VAL A 587 -11.27 52.67 2.55
C VAL A 587 -11.24 53.96 1.74
N ARG A 588 -12.35 54.72 1.78
CA ARG A 588 -12.44 56.00 1.08
C ARG A 588 -11.40 57.01 1.59
N GLU A 589 -11.20 57.09 2.91
CA GLU A 589 -10.23 58.00 3.53
C GLU A 589 -8.80 57.65 3.07
N ALA A 590 -8.43 56.36 3.09
CA ALA A 590 -7.13 55.87 2.66
C ALA A 590 -6.92 56.13 1.13
N VAL A 591 -7.93 55.87 0.30
CA VAL A 591 -7.87 56.14 -1.15
C VAL A 591 -7.74 57.62 -1.43
N VAL A 592 -8.52 58.48 -0.71
CA VAL A 592 -8.43 59.93 -0.84
C VAL A 592 -7.04 60.42 -0.49
N GLU A 593 -6.43 59.94 0.57
CA GLU A 593 -5.06 60.31 0.95
C GLU A 593 -4.02 59.95 -0.14
N VAL A 594 -4.14 58.76 -0.77
CA VAL A 594 -3.27 58.37 -1.88
C VAL A 594 -3.49 59.28 -3.11
N VAL A 595 -4.74 59.54 -3.47
CA VAL A 595 -5.11 60.40 -4.58
C VAL A 595 -4.65 61.87 -4.36
N GLU A 596 -4.74 62.36 -3.11
CA GLU A 596 -4.24 63.70 -2.74
C GLU A 596 -2.72 63.83 -2.80
N ARG A 597 -2.02 62.81 -2.34
CA ARG A 597 -0.56 62.76 -2.41
C ARG A 597 -0.05 62.76 -3.84
N ASN A 598 -0.83 62.23 -4.79
CA ASN A 598 -0.50 62.10 -6.20
C ASN A 598 -1.35 63.07 -7.09
N ALA A 599 -1.83 64.20 -6.53
CA ALA A 599 -2.75 65.10 -7.21
C ALA A 599 -2.23 65.62 -8.58
N ASP A 600 -0.98 65.96 -8.69
CA ASP A 600 -0.37 66.45 -9.95
C ASP A 600 -0.41 65.38 -11.07
N GLN A 601 -0.22 64.10 -10.70
CA GLN A 601 -0.34 62.97 -11.62
C GLN A 601 -1.80 62.74 -12.06
N VAL A 602 -2.75 62.79 -11.14
CA VAL A 602 -4.15 62.65 -11.44
C VAL A 602 -4.67 63.73 -12.36
N GLU A 603 -4.27 65.02 -12.14
CA GLU A 603 -4.63 66.13 -12.99
C GLU A 603 -4.02 66.05 -14.40
N SER A 604 -2.80 65.45 -14.53
CA SER A 604 -2.13 65.35 -15.83
C SER A 604 -2.52 64.13 -16.64
N GLU A 605 -2.77 62.97 -16.00
CA GLU A 605 -3.01 61.69 -16.64
C GLU A 605 -4.46 61.21 -16.57
N GLY A 606 -5.29 61.81 -15.69
CA GLY A 606 -6.65 61.40 -15.45
C GLY A 606 -6.76 59.91 -15.09
N MET A 607 -7.62 59.16 -15.76
CA MET A 607 -7.76 57.73 -15.59
C MET A 607 -6.51 56.92 -15.95
N GLY A 608 -5.51 57.51 -16.61
CA GLY A 608 -4.23 56.86 -16.88
C GLY A 608 -3.40 56.59 -15.61
N ALA A 609 -3.61 57.39 -14.55
CA ALA A 609 -2.94 57.20 -13.26
C ALA A 609 -3.47 55.99 -12.46
N PHE A 610 -4.67 55.43 -12.84
CA PHE A 610 -5.38 54.40 -12.08
C PHE A 610 -4.53 53.19 -11.70
N SER A 611 -3.80 52.57 -12.65
CA SER A 611 -3.01 51.37 -12.38
C SER A 611 -1.86 51.61 -11.40
N GLY A 612 -1.22 52.78 -11.43
CA GLY A 612 -0.16 53.13 -10.48
C GLY A 612 -0.70 53.38 -9.09
N LEU A 613 -1.79 54.16 -9.00
CA LEU A 613 -2.44 54.48 -7.73
C LEU A 613 -3.13 53.27 -7.09
N MET A 614 -3.65 52.33 -7.89
CA MET A 614 -4.21 51.09 -7.41
C MET A 614 -3.18 50.28 -6.60
N GLY A 615 -1.94 50.19 -7.10
CA GLY A 615 -0.86 49.52 -6.37
C GLY A 615 -0.51 50.21 -5.03
N GLU A 616 -0.57 51.57 -4.97
CA GLU A 616 -0.33 52.30 -3.73
C GLU A 616 -1.49 52.15 -2.74
N CYS A 617 -2.75 52.20 -3.23
CA CYS A 617 -3.93 51.97 -2.39
C CYS A 617 -3.96 50.56 -1.81
N MET A 618 -3.68 49.54 -2.64
CA MET A 618 -3.59 48.13 -2.19
C MET A 618 -2.43 47.93 -1.21
N GLY A 619 -1.32 48.65 -1.38
CA GLY A 619 -0.22 48.62 -0.41
C GLY A 619 -0.59 49.21 0.95
N ALA A 620 -1.43 50.27 0.97
CA ALA A 620 -1.91 50.92 2.21
C ALA A 620 -3.02 50.14 2.90
N LEU A 621 -3.82 49.41 2.14
CA LEU A 621 -5.01 48.65 2.61
C LEU A 621 -4.81 47.12 2.56
N ARG A 622 -3.56 46.65 2.36
CA ARG A 622 -3.24 45.23 2.23
C ARG A 622 -3.79 44.41 3.40
N GLY A 623 -4.56 43.37 3.09
CA GLY A 623 -5.19 42.51 4.08
C GLY A 623 -6.35 43.13 4.85
N LYS A 624 -6.83 44.36 4.48
CA LYS A 624 -7.89 45.09 5.17
C LYS A 624 -9.09 45.49 4.31
N ALA A 625 -8.96 45.46 2.99
CA ALA A 625 -10.05 45.75 2.05
C ALA A 625 -9.88 44.96 0.76
N ASP A 626 -11.01 44.57 0.14
CA ASP A 626 -10.98 43.85 -1.12
C ASP A 626 -10.64 44.77 -2.30
N GLY A 627 -9.94 44.22 -3.32
CA GLY A 627 -9.48 44.99 -4.47
C GLY A 627 -10.59 45.61 -5.30
N ASP A 628 -11.78 45.03 -5.35
CA ASP A 628 -12.93 45.53 -6.10
C ASP A 628 -13.52 46.78 -5.43
N THR A 629 -13.64 46.77 -4.10
CA THR A 629 -14.06 47.94 -3.30
C THR A 629 -13.06 49.08 -3.45
N VAL A 630 -11.76 48.80 -3.29
CA VAL A 630 -10.68 49.79 -3.48
C VAL A 630 -10.70 50.34 -4.90
N SER A 631 -10.83 49.49 -5.92
CA SER A 631 -10.89 49.85 -7.34
C SER A 631 -12.09 50.77 -7.65
N SER A 632 -13.26 50.44 -7.07
CA SER A 632 -14.50 51.24 -7.23
C SER A 632 -14.33 52.62 -6.64
N VAL A 633 -13.87 52.71 -5.38
CA VAL A 633 -13.64 53.97 -4.68
C VAL A 633 -12.55 54.82 -5.37
N LEU A 634 -11.44 54.19 -5.82
CA LEU A 634 -10.38 54.90 -6.51
C LEU A 634 -10.82 55.47 -7.84
N ARG A 635 -11.63 54.77 -8.63
CA ARG A 635 -12.22 55.29 -9.87
C ARG A 635 -13.12 56.49 -9.58
N GLU A 636 -13.95 56.43 -8.58
CA GLU A 636 -14.85 57.49 -8.16
C GLU A 636 -14.06 58.76 -7.75
N GLU A 637 -13.00 58.57 -6.94
CA GLU A 637 -12.19 59.70 -6.47
C GLU A 637 -11.31 60.35 -7.57
N ILE A 638 -10.78 59.56 -8.51
CA ILE A 638 -10.09 60.10 -9.70
C ILE A 638 -11.10 60.89 -10.56
N GLN A 639 -12.31 60.35 -10.82
CA GLN A 639 -13.34 61.01 -11.62
C GLN A 639 -13.82 62.33 -11.04
N LYS A 640 -13.82 62.50 -9.72
CA LYS A 640 -14.18 63.76 -9.06
C LYS A 640 -13.17 64.87 -9.26
N ARG A 641 -11.96 64.54 -9.63
CA ARG A 641 -10.83 65.49 -9.77
C ARG A 641 -10.43 65.82 -11.20
N VAL A 642 -10.92 65.04 -12.14
CA VAL A 642 -10.76 65.24 -13.59
C VAL A 642 -12.03 65.83 -14.17
#